data_b0f1b03abed745df6a319684dc8b29cd
#
_entry.id   b0f1b03abed745df6a319684dc8b29cd
#
_cell.length_a   1.000
_cell.length_b   1.000
_cell.length_c   1.000
_cell.angle_alpha   90.00
_cell.angle_beta   90.00
_cell.angle_gamma   90.00
#
_symmetry.space_group_name_H-M   'P 1'
#
loop_
_entity.id
_entity.type
_entity.pdbx_description
1 polymer ?
#
loop_
_entity_poly.entity_id
_entity_poly.type
_entity_poly.pdbx_seq_one_letter_code
_entity_poly.pdbx_strand_id
1 'polypeptide(L)'
;MIDLTKLSVAVFAVFTFATPSILAQETDENVEEVVVTGTRISNPNIISTSQVQVVTAADIENRGAIRIEEVLNDLPQIAPGQIAQTANGSNGTATANLRNLGCQRTLVLINGSRMAPGTATGGSCADISQVPALLIKRVEVLTGGATSVYGSDALAGVVNFILDDEFEGFKASATNSFYYHENDNSKLRKLHDSYGYNKAPSKVTEGDSLKLSLAFGGSIADGQGHLTGFFEHVNTNPILQGSYDGGACALGGGDTTCGGSSTIPAGRLYDFGYQKAGFTPIDTSVSNYKFDYLTAGDEFANRDGRLYNYNPTNHYQRPQDKVNAGFFAKYQLTEKAELYSNFRFTENESPSQIAYSGTFGDLRALPCYNANLSAQQYQAICGNWTGMGGDHAPNFATGAEALSYINSLNSQVADESIINYMAPVRSLKRNVEGGPRTYATKYKNITYAIGLRGDLNDTWRYDISYQTSEVDYSEEIQNDLSITKLLRATNVINVAGVPTCVSVLDGSDPDCIPYNLFSGGLPGDAGIQAILDANPEIQTYMAIPNFILGDSSETIFQAYVEGETRISIPNAPAPISAVFGYESRELESDYRPDASAQAADRTGAGGPIVALAGGYDVKEYFLELGIPVTDKINLEAGARFADYSTDNDTDAFKFGAYWQATDEVSVRGTFQTASRHGSITELYRGQGSSLTDLDPDPCGTDPETGDGPSYTQAECARTGLAAVDYGSDLKSPADQYNILTGGNPNLIPEESESLTLGLVWTPSAVPGLTLTLDYFDIEITDGIGTIPAATSLTQCLETGNATFCNLIQRDPIAGTLWVSPGQIITTNTNVSEQALTGYDIIFSYPLETALGTIDLKGITTITDSDTLIVIPGADELECAGNYGAGCGKNPTPEFAGNYSASLTRGDLDYILGLRYLGETDDLNSTAIDFEAKTYLDLTLNYQFNDNLRFSVGASNIFDEDPVYTSSAGTAPGNGNTFPGYFDALGTYIFLNVSVQY
;
A
#
# COMPACT_ATOMS: atom_id res chain seq x y z
N MET A 1 10.66 33.50 -0.35
CA MET A 1 9.80 34.67 -0.10
C MET A 1 8.40 34.22 -0.41
N ILE A 2 7.63 33.89 0.64
CA ILE A 2 6.27 33.37 0.55
C ILE A 2 5.41 34.49 -0.03
N ASP A 3 4.68 34.19 -1.09
CA ASP A 3 3.76 35.15 -1.72
C ASP A 3 2.51 35.30 -0.83
N LEU A 4 2.57 36.25 0.09
CA LEU A 4 1.50 36.57 1.06
C LEU A 4 0.17 37.06 0.42
N THR A 5 0.15 37.21 -0.90
CA THR A 5 -1.06 37.70 -1.61
C THR A 5 -2.11 36.59 -1.82
N LYS A 6 -1.75 35.31 -1.78
CA LYS A 6 -2.73 34.23 -1.90
C LYS A 6 -3.37 33.85 -0.55
N LEU A 7 -2.73 34.20 0.57
CA LEU A 7 -3.28 33.97 1.92
C LEU A 7 -4.39 34.97 2.26
N SER A 8 -4.34 36.20 1.67
CA SER A 8 -5.27 37.28 2.00
C SER A 8 -6.67 37.12 1.42
N VAL A 9 -6.88 36.30 0.41
CA VAL A 9 -8.20 36.13 -0.24
C VAL A 9 -9.06 35.07 0.46
N ALA A 10 -8.48 34.05 1.02
CA ALA A 10 -9.21 33.01 1.73
C ALA A 10 -9.67 33.41 3.14
N VAL A 11 -8.93 34.30 3.81
CA VAL A 11 -9.28 34.78 5.17
C VAL A 11 -10.38 35.87 5.14
N PHE A 12 -10.51 36.64 4.06
CA PHE A 12 -11.48 37.73 3.99
C PHE A 12 -12.93 37.30 3.64
N ALA A 13 -13.13 36.11 3.11
CA ALA A 13 -14.47 35.62 2.75
C ALA A 13 -15.29 35.11 3.96
N VAL A 14 -14.66 34.83 5.11
CA VAL A 14 -15.32 34.30 6.32
C VAL A 14 -15.88 35.36 7.24
N PHE A 15 -15.52 36.66 7.07
CA PHE A 15 -15.81 37.72 8.07
C PHE A 15 -17.11 38.51 7.87
N THR A 16 -18.04 38.09 7.01
CA THR A 16 -19.29 38.86 6.77
C THR A 16 -20.58 38.13 7.11
N PHE A 17 -20.64 37.30 8.11
CA PHE A 17 -21.92 36.81 8.65
C PHE A 17 -22.21 37.40 10.03
N ALA A 18 -23.33 38.07 10.11
CA ALA A 18 -23.81 38.78 11.29
C ALA A 18 -24.22 37.84 12.41
N THR A 19 -23.82 38.17 13.62
CA THR A 19 -24.06 37.48 14.87
C THR A 19 -25.53 37.48 15.29
N PRO A 20 -26.14 36.37 15.68
CA PRO A 20 -27.14 36.34 16.73
C PRO A 20 -26.49 36.04 18.08
N SER A 21 -26.70 36.89 19.06
CA SER A 21 -26.31 36.66 20.44
C SER A 21 -27.16 35.55 21.04
N ILE A 22 -26.55 34.40 21.32
CA ILE A 22 -27.16 33.34 22.13
C ILE A 22 -26.50 33.39 23.50
N LEU A 23 -27.34 33.56 24.52
CA LEU A 23 -26.97 33.51 25.92
C LEU A 23 -26.52 32.06 26.26
N ALA A 24 -25.31 31.96 26.78
CA ALA A 24 -24.80 30.69 27.33
C ALA A 24 -25.64 30.29 28.57
N GLN A 25 -26.23 29.14 28.51
CA GLN A 25 -26.87 28.49 29.66
C GLN A 25 -25.87 27.42 30.15
N GLU A 26 -25.48 27.52 31.41
CA GLU A 26 -24.72 26.48 32.09
C GLU A 26 -25.50 25.16 31.96
N THR A 27 -24.91 24.19 31.32
CA THR A 27 -25.46 22.83 31.22
C THR A 27 -24.87 21.98 32.34
N ASP A 28 -25.75 21.30 33.07
CA ASP A 28 -25.41 20.17 33.95
C ASP A 28 -24.48 19.18 33.19
N GLU A 29 -23.43 18.74 33.87
CA GLU A 29 -22.61 17.63 33.41
C GLU A 29 -23.49 16.39 33.27
N ASN A 30 -24.07 16.20 32.08
CA ASN A 30 -24.51 14.86 31.67
C ASN A 30 -23.26 14.00 31.53
N VAL A 31 -23.14 12.98 32.35
CA VAL A 31 -22.15 11.92 32.18
C VAL A 31 -22.44 11.31 30.80
N GLU A 32 -21.65 11.65 29.83
CA GLU A 32 -21.71 11.04 28.48
C GLU A 32 -21.58 9.53 28.66
N GLU A 33 -22.53 8.78 28.14
CA GLU A 33 -22.53 7.32 28.14
C GLU A 33 -21.36 6.86 27.28
N VAL A 34 -20.22 6.54 27.94
CA VAL A 34 -18.99 6.15 27.23
C VAL A 34 -19.15 4.70 26.79
N VAL A 35 -19.65 4.50 25.57
CA VAL A 35 -19.56 3.20 24.88
C VAL A 35 -18.10 3.00 24.50
N VAL A 36 -17.44 2.04 25.13
CA VAL A 36 -16.04 1.70 24.86
C VAL A 36 -16.00 0.62 23.78
N THR A 37 -15.14 0.78 22.77
CA THR A 37 -14.93 -0.26 21.73
C THR A 37 -14.60 -1.61 22.38
N GLY A 38 -15.20 -2.70 21.87
CA GLY A 38 -14.99 -4.08 22.36
C GLY A 38 -16.21 -4.70 23.07
N THR A 39 -17.30 -3.95 23.21
CA THR A 39 -18.61 -4.46 23.66
C THR A 39 -19.73 -3.58 23.11
N ARG A 40 -20.92 -4.16 22.94
CA ARG A 40 -22.17 -3.45 22.64
C ARG A 40 -23.01 -3.17 23.89
N ILE A 41 -22.52 -3.55 25.06
CA ILE A 41 -23.26 -3.37 26.33
C ILE A 41 -23.05 -1.94 26.83
N SER A 42 -24.11 -1.14 26.84
CA SER A 42 -24.10 0.26 27.29
C SER A 42 -24.35 0.42 28.80
N ASN A 43 -23.97 -0.56 29.63
CA ASN A 43 -24.17 -0.48 31.07
C ASN A 43 -22.97 0.16 31.78
N PRO A 44 -23.11 1.34 32.44
CA PRO A 44 -22.01 2.03 33.10
C PRO A 44 -21.41 1.26 34.30
N ASN A 45 -22.07 0.21 34.75
CA ASN A 45 -21.55 -0.67 35.81
C ASN A 45 -20.63 -1.78 35.30
N ILE A 46 -20.45 -1.88 33.99
CA ILE A 46 -19.57 -2.86 33.34
C ILE A 46 -18.35 -2.15 32.76
N ILE A 47 -17.19 -2.49 33.27
CA ILE A 47 -15.90 -1.97 32.82
C ILE A 47 -15.37 -2.93 31.75
N SER A 48 -14.94 -2.40 30.60
CA SER A 48 -14.37 -3.20 29.51
C SER A 48 -13.17 -4.02 30.01
N THR A 49 -13.17 -5.29 29.65
CA THR A 49 -12.07 -6.23 29.93
C THR A 49 -10.96 -6.14 28.89
N SER A 50 -11.22 -5.54 27.73
CA SER A 50 -10.27 -5.41 26.63
C SER A 50 -9.44 -4.13 26.76
N GLN A 51 -8.20 -4.19 26.26
CA GLN A 51 -7.32 -3.02 26.18
C GLN A 51 -7.78 -2.13 25.01
N VAL A 52 -8.02 -0.85 25.28
CA VAL A 52 -8.31 0.16 24.27
C VAL A 52 -7.34 1.32 24.41
N GLN A 53 -6.57 1.59 23.36
CA GLN A 53 -5.76 2.80 23.26
C GLN A 53 -6.61 3.92 22.65
N VAL A 54 -6.55 5.10 23.25
CA VAL A 54 -7.31 6.27 22.79
C VAL A 54 -6.37 7.34 22.26
N VAL A 55 -6.62 7.77 21.00
CA VAL A 55 -6.02 8.97 20.40
C VAL A 55 -7.10 10.06 20.40
N THR A 56 -6.86 11.16 21.06
CA THR A 56 -7.84 12.22 21.20
C THR A 56 -7.84 13.18 20.02
N ALA A 57 -8.92 13.96 19.85
CA ALA A 57 -8.96 15.04 18.86
C ALA A 57 -7.79 16.02 19.03
N ALA A 58 -7.40 16.31 20.27
CA ALA A 58 -6.26 17.19 20.57
C ALA A 58 -4.93 16.58 20.07
N ASP A 59 -4.72 15.29 20.22
CA ASP A 59 -3.51 14.62 19.71
C ASP A 59 -3.44 14.73 18.19
N ILE A 60 -4.58 14.57 17.48
CA ILE A 60 -4.69 14.72 16.02
C ILE A 60 -4.42 16.17 15.58
N GLU A 61 -5.04 17.16 16.23
CA GLU A 61 -4.85 18.58 15.96
C GLU A 61 -3.40 19.01 16.23
N ASN A 62 -2.79 18.52 17.31
CA ASN A 62 -1.42 18.86 17.71
C ASN A 62 -0.37 18.31 16.73
N ARG A 63 -0.64 17.19 16.07
CA ARG A 63 0.20 16.63 15.00
C ARG A 63 0.15 17.47 13.72
N GLY A 64 -0.95 18.24 13.52
CA GLY A 64 -1.17 19.05 12.32
C GLY A 64 -1.23 18.23 11.04
N ALA A 65 -1.53 16.94 11.15
CA ALA A 65 -1.52 16.01 10.04
C ALA A 65 -2.56 16.35 8.97
N ILE A 66 -2.16 16.33 7.73
CA ILE A 66 -3.07 16.48 6.59
C ILE A 66 -3.91 15.21 6.43
N ARG A 67 -3.32 14.05 6.69
CA ARG A 67 -3.91 12.73 6.53
C ARG A 67 -3.99 11.99 7.85
N ILE A 68 -5.05 11.24 8.07
CA ILE A 68 -5.28 10.54 9.33
C ILE A 68 -4.31 9.36 9.54
N GLU A 69 -3.85 8.73 8.46
CA GLU A 69 -2.85 7.66 8.54
C GLU A 69 -1.51 8.14 9.12
N GLU A 70 -1.16 9.41 8.96
CA GLU A 70 0.06 10.00 9.53
C GLU A 70 0.02 9.99 11.06
N VAL A 71 -1.17 10.17 11.66
CA VAL A 71 -1.37 10.11 13.12
C VAL A 71 -1.39 8.67 13.62
N LEU A 72 -2.04 7.78 12.89
CA LEU A 72 -2.16 6.38 13.28
C LEU A 72 -0.81 5.66 13.22
N ASN A 73 -0.01 5.94 12.19
CA ASN A 73 1.32 5.34 12.04
C ASN A 73 2.34 5.80 13.09
N ASP A 74 2.06 6.89 13.83
CA ASP A 74 2.86 7.28 15.01
C ASP A 74 2.61 6.35 16.22
N LEU A 75 1.56 5.52 16.20
CA LEU A 75 1.28 4.55 17.26
C LEU A 75 2.13 3.28 17.08
N PRO A 76 2.87 2.83 18.09
CA PRO A 76 3.74 1.65 17.95
C PRO A 76 3.00 0.33 17.71
N GLN A 77 1.67 0.28 17.92
CA GLN A 77 0.83 -0.86 17.59
C GLN A 77 0.37 -0.89 16.13
N ILE A 78 0.59 0.20 15.37
CA ILE A 78 0.17 0.32 13.96
C ILE A 78 1.41 0.23 13.07
N ALA A 79 1.45 -0.78 12.23
CA ALA A 79 2.41 -0.84 11.13
C ALA A 79 1.87 -0.07 9.92
N PRO A 80 2.73 0.59 9.14
CA PRO A 80 2.30 1.25 7.91
C PRO A 80 1.71 0.28 6.88
N GLY A 81 0.55 0.64 6.36
CA GLY A 81 -0.08 -0.03 5.22
C GLY A 81 0.13 0.75 3.91
N GLN A 82 -0.94 0.95 3.13
CA GLN A 82 -0.91 1.90 2.02
C GLN A 82 -0.90 3.32 2.58
N ILE A 83 0.03 4.14 2.09
CA ILE A 83 0.25 5.53 2.52
C ILE A 83 0.51 6.44 1.30
N ALA A 84 0.50 7.74 1.52
CA ALA A 84 0.78 8.72 0.46
C ALA A 84 2.17 8.59 -0.17
N GLN A 85 3.15 8.11 0.58
CA GLN A 85 4.53 7.91 0.13
C GLN A 85 4.75 6.56 -0.59
N THR A 86 3.73 5.76 -0.81
CA THR A 86 3.80 4.57 -1.67
C THR A 86 3.66 5.00 -3.13
N ALA A 87 4.62 4.70 -4.01
CA ALA A 87 4.57 5.03 -5.44
C ALA A 87 4.37 3.77 -6.30
N ASN A 88 5.40 2.93 -6.40
CA ASN A 88 5.30 1.66 -7.13
C ASN A 88 4.52 0.64 -6.28
N GLY A 89 3.44 0.11 -6.82
CA GLY A 89 2.50 -0.76 -6.09
C GLY A 89 1.45 -0.01 -5.25
N SER A 90 1.31 1.31 -5.44
CA SER A 90 0.22 2.09 -4.84
C SER A 90 -1.13 1.71 -5.45
N ASN A 91 -2.15 1.61 -4.60
CA ASN A 91 -3.55 1.52 -5.04
C ASN A 91 -4.34 2.82 -4.80
N GLY A 92 -3.73 3.89 -4.32
CA GLY A 92 -4.38 5.20 -4.12
C GLY A 92 -5.11 5.38 -2.78
N THR A 93 -5.22 4.34 -1.94
CA THR A 93 -5.89 4.39 -0.63
C THR A 93 -4.92 4.62 0.52
N ALA A 94 -5.47 4.74 1.74
CA ALA A 94 -4.75 4.69 3.01
C ALA A 94 -5.36 3.60 3.91
N THR A 95 -4.53 2.75 4.53
CA THR A 95 -5.03 1.60 5.30
C THR A 95 -4.41 1.52 6.69
N ALA A 96 -5.16 0.99 7.66
CA ALA A 96 -4.66 0.66 8.99
C ALA A 96 -4.19 -0.81 9.03
N ASN A 97 -3.08 -1.07 9.73
CA ASN A 97 -2.49 -2.40 9.86
C ASN A 97 -2.03 -2.61 11.32
N LEU A 98 -2.89 -3.20 12.13
CA LEU A 98 -2.59 -3.47 13.53
C LEU A 98 -1.51 -4.57 13.65
N ARG A 99 -0.47 -4.27 14.43
CA ARG A 99 0.62 -5.19 14.77
C ARG A 99 1.29 -5.89 13.59
N ASN A 100 1.26 -5.26 12.40
CA ASN A 100 1.78 -5.83 11.16
C ASN A 100 1.10 -7.15 10.71
N LEU A 101 -0.09 -7.47 11.27
CA LEU A 101 -0.84 -8.68 10.92
C LEU A 101 -1.64 -8.56 9.61
N GLY A 102 -1.65 -7.37 9.02
CA GLY A 102 -2.31 -7.07 7.74
C GLY A 102 -3.60 -6.25 7.89
N CYS A 103 -3.84 -5.34 6.94
CA CYS A 103 -5.06 -4.52 6.93
C CYS A 103 -6.34 -5.34 6.76
N GLN A 104 -6.27 -6.51 6.16
CA GLN A 104 -7.40 -7.44 6.00
C GLN A 104 -7.81 -8.12 7.31
N ARG A 105 -6.96 -8.06 8.35
CA ARG A 105 -7.23 -8.57 9.70
C ARG A 105 -7.50 -7.45 10.71
N THR A 106 -7.53 -6.19 10.22
CA THR A 106 -7.77 -4.98 11.02
C THR A 106 -9.12 -4.38 10.63
N LEU A 107 -10.11 -4.54 11.49
CA LEU A 107 -11.44 -3.98 11.24
C LEU A 107 -11.46 -2.47 11.52
N VAL A 108 -11.98 -1.68 10.59
CA VAL A 108 -12.17 -0.24 10.77
C VAL A 108 -13.65 0.10 10.91
N LEU A 109 -13.96 0.91 11.93
CA LEU A 109 -15.31 1.35 12.24
C LEU A 109 -15.42 2.89 12.27
N ILE A 110 -16.62 3.40 12.01
CA ILE A 110 -17.03 4.77 12.31
C ILE A 110 -18.26 4.72 13.20
N ASN A 111 -18.16 5.28 14.41
CA ASN A 111 -19.21 5.22 15.44
C ASN A 111 -19.76 3.80 15.63
N GLY A 112 -18.86 2.78 15.65
CA GLY A 112 -19.23 1.38 15.80
C GLY A 112 -19.80 0.70 14.55
N SER A 113 -20.02 1.41 13.46
CA SER A 113 -20.47 0.86 12.17
C SER A 113 -19.27 0.52 11.27
N ARG A 114 -19.31 -0.65 10.64
CA ARG A 114 -18.23 -1.14 9.74
C ARG A 114 -18.05 -0.20 8.55
N MET A 115 -16.78 0.10 8.23
CA MET A 115 -16.41 0.72 6.95
C MET A 115 -16.33 -0.36 5.87
N ALA A 116 -16.94 -0.07 4.72
CA ALA A 116 -16.85 -0.93 3.56
C ALA A 116 -15.39 -1.03 3.05
N PRO A 117 -15.05 -2.09 2.29
CA PRO A 117 -13.77 -2.18 1.58
C PRO A 117 -13.47 -0.93 0.76
N GLY A 118 -12.24 -0.43 0.86
CA GLY A 118 -11.83 0.83 0.24
C GLY A 118 -11.49 0.73 -1.24
N THR A 119 -11.48 -0.49 -1.82
CA THR A 119 -11.07 -0.73 -3.21
C THR A 119 -12.10 -1.55 -3.97
N ALA A 120 -12.23 -1.29 -5.27
CA ALA A 120 -13.09 -2.08 -6.17
C ALA A 120 -12.47 -3.42 -6.60
N THR A 121 -11.33 -3.81 -6.04
CA THR A 121 -10.69 -5.10 -6.33
C THR A 121 -11.22 -6.25 -5.48
N GLY A 122 -12.21 -6.00 -4.62
CA GLY A 122 -12.81 -7.02 -3.74
C GLY A 122 -11.96 -7.41 -2.53
N GLY A 123 -10.93 -6.63 -2.19
CA GLY A 123 -10.17 -6.79 -0.94
C GLY A 123 -10.98 -6.27 0.26
N SER A 124 -10.63 -6.69 1.49
CA SER A 124 -11.36 -6.31 2.71
C SER A 124 -10.83 -5.06 3.42
N CYS A 125 -9.67 -4.52 3.01
CA CYS A 125 -9.08 -3.35 3.67
C CYS A 125 -9.92 -2.09 3.47
N ALA A 126 -10.29 -1.41 4.57
CA ALA A 126 -10.96 -0.11 4.51
C ALA A 126 -10.00 1.00 4.13
N ASP A 127 -10.50 2.02 3.41
CA ASP A 127 -9.76 3.25 3.13
C ASP A 127 -10.05 4.31 4.20
N ILE A 128 -9.13 4.46 5.15
CA ILE A 128 -9.28 5.41 6.26
C ILE A 128 -9.19 6.88 5.83
N SER A 129 -8.77 7.17 4.61
CA SER A 129 -8.77 8.55 4.08
C SER A 129 -10.17 9.16 3.96
N GLN A 130 -11.23 8.33 4.00
CA GLN A 130 -12.64 8.73 3.95
C GLN A 130 -13.16 9.32 5.28
N VAL A 131 -12.41 9.20 6.37
CA VAL A 131 -12.86 9.65 7.69
C VAL A 131 -12.76 11.18 7.79
N PRO A 132 -13.85 11.90 8.17
CA PRO A 132 -13.85 13.35 8.31
C PRO A 132 -13.09 13.78 9.57
N ALA A 133 -11.82 14.16 9.40
CA ALA A 133 -10.90 14.40 10.52
C ALA A 133 -11.40 15.50 11.50
N LEU A 134 -12.12 16.53 11.00
CA LEU A 134 -12.62 17.64 11.83
C LEU A 134 -13.66 17.22 12.87
N LEU A 135 -14.40 16.15 12.61
CA LEU A 135 -15.43 15.62 13.49
C LEU A 135 -14.93 14.51 14.42
N ILE A 136 -13.67 14.10 14.34
CA ILE A 136 -13.15 13.04 15.21
C ILE A 136 -13.10 13.58 16.67
N LYS A 137 -13.85 12.96 17.57
CA LYS A 137 -13.71 13.15 19.02
C LYS A 137 -12.49 12.38 19.55
N ARG A 138 -12.35 11.14 19.09
CA ARG A 138 -11.25 10.24 19.42
C ARG A 138 -11.18 9.07 18.46
N VAL A 139 -10.04 8.44 18.40
CA VAL A 139 -9.88 7.12 17.76
C VAL A 139 -9.59 6.10 18.85
N GLU A 140 -10.34 5.03 18.85
CA GLU A 140 -10.18 3.92 19.78
C GLU A 140 -9.53 2.75 19.05
N VAL A 141 -8.36 2.33 19.51
CA VAL A 141 -7.62 1.19 18.97
C VAL A 141 -7.71 0.04 19.96
N LEU A 142 -8.51 -0.96 19.59
CA LEU A 142 -8.66 -2.21 20.34
C LEU A 142 -7.70 -3.23 19.75
N THR A 143 -6.76 -3.72 20.52
CA THR A 143 -5.79 -4.73 20.13
C THR A 143 -6.23 -6.12 20.60
N GLY A 144 -6.03 -7.13 19.74
CA GLY A 144 -6.54 -8.49 19.95
C GLY A 144 -7.89 -8.73 19.27
N GLY A 145 -8.26 -9.97 19.07
CA GLY A 145 -9.44 -10.35 18.31
C GLY A 145 -10.74 -9.76 18.86
N ALA A 146 -11.66 -9.36 17.99
CA ALA A 146 -12.95 -8.80 18.38
C ALA A 146 -14.11 -9.32 17.48
N THR A 147 -13.91 -10.45 16.83
CA THR A 147 -14.87 -11.06 15.90
C THR A 147 -16.17 -11.42 16.60
N SER A 148 -16.15 -11.81 17.86
CA SER A 148 -17.36 -12.11 18.64
C SER A 148 -18.30 -10.92 18.77
N VAL A 149 -17.79 -9.69 18.73
CA VAL A 149 -18.56 -8.43 18.83
C VAL A 149 -18.91 -7.87 17.46
N TYR A 150 -17.91 -7.77 16.57
CA TYR A 150 -18.02 -7.03 15.31
C TYR A 150 -18.04 -7.86 14.05
N GLY A 151 -17.89 -9.19 14.14
CA GLY A 151 -17.83 -10.10 12.99
C GLY A 151 -16.44 -10.20 12.35
N SER A 152 -16.37 -10.86 11.20
CA SER A 152 -15.14 -11.11 10.44
C SER A 152 -14.24 -9.89 10.27
N ASP A 153 -12.95 -10.10 10.02
CA ASP A 153 -11.88 -9.12 9.77
C ASP A 153 -11.30 -8.46 11.04
N ALA A 154 -11.82 -8.76 12.24
CA ALA A 154 -11.33 -8.25 13.52
C ALA A 154 -10.39 -9.26 14.22
N LEU A 155 -9.44 -9.89 13.50
CA LEU A 155 -8.48 -10.83 14.08
C LEU A 155 -7.37 -10.12 14.86
N ALA A 156 -6.73 -9.13 14.23
CA ALA A 156 -5.70 -8.30 14.84
C ALA A 156 -6.29 -7.28 15.82
N GLY A 157 -7.53 -6.87 15.58
CA GLY A 157 -8.25 -5.91 16.40
C GLY A 157 -9.11 -4.95 15.58
N VAL A 158 -9.43 -3.81 16.21
CA VAL A 158 -10.38 -2.82 15.68
C VAL A 158 -9.80 -1.41 15.81
N VAL A 159 -9.95 -0.60 14.78
CA VAL A 159 -9.74 0.86 14.80
C VAL A 159 -11.08 1.54 14.64
N ASN A 160 -11.60 2.15 15.71
CA ASN A 160 -12.91 2.79 15.71
C ASN A 160 -12.79 4.31 15.80
N PHE A 161 -13.23 5.01 14.77
CA PHE A 161 -13.30 6.46 14.73
C PHE A 161 -14.61 6.94 15.36
N ILE A 162 -14.52 7.53 16.52
CA ILE A 162 -15.67 8.14 17.21
C ILE A 162 -15.81 9.59 16.74
N LEU A 163 -16.84 9.84 15.96
CA LEU A 163 -17.15 11.16 15.39
C LEU A 163 -18.17 11.90 16.27
N ASP A 164 -18.07 13.22 16.28
CA ASP A 164 -19.06 14.10 16.86
C ASP A 164 -20.28 14.24 15.94
N ASP A 165 -21.19 13.31 16.05
CA ASP A 165 -22.44 13.29 15.28
C ASP A 165 -23.55 14.15 15.90
N GLU A 166 -23.29 14.76 17.06
CA GLU A 166 -24.12 15.75 17.74
C GLU A 166 -23.40 17.10 17.92
N PHE A 167 -22.48 17.41 17.01
CA PHE A 167 -21.77 18.68 17.04
C PHE A 167 -22.75 19.87 17.02
N GLU A 168 -22.54 20.81 17.92
CA GLU A 168 -23.32 22.05 17.95
C GLU A 168 -22.46 23.26 17.58
N GLY A 169 -23.02 24.15 16.78
CA GLY A 169 -22.37 25.36 16.34
C GLY A 169 -21.72 25.26 14.96
N PHE A 170 -20.61 25.94 14.78
CA PHE A 170 -19.84 26.00 13.54
C PHE A 170 -18.36 25.89 13.84
N LYS A 171 -17.67 24.99 13.14
CA LYS A 171 -16.20 24.86 13.21
C LYS A 171 -15.63 24.92 11.80
N ALA A 172 -14.58 25.71 11.61
CA ALA A 172 -13.82 25.77 10.36
C ALA A 172 -12.32 25.67 10.66
N SER A 173 -11.59 24.96 9.83
CA SER A 173 -10.15 24.81 9.97
C SER A 173 -9.47 24.91 8.61
N ALA A 174 -8.32 25.58 8.57
CA ALA A 174 -7.43 25.62 7.42
C ALA A 174 -6.02 25.25 7.87
N THR A 175 -5.50 24.14 7.34
CA THR A 175 -4.13 23.68 7.61
C THR A 175 -3.32 23.77 6.32
N ASN A 176 -2.17 24.43 6.38
CA ASN A 176 -1.16 24.39 5.32
C ASN A 176 0.10 23.74 5.85
N SER A 177 0.72 22.87 5.05
CA SER A 177 1.95 22.19 5.43
C SER A 177 2.89 21.99 4.25
N PHE A 178 4.15 21.72 4.54
CA PHE A 178 5.19 21.40 3.58
C PHE A 178 6.35 20.69 4.28
N TYR A 179 7.24 20.06 3.51
CA TYR A 179 8.46 19.45 4.00
C TYR A 179 9.67 20.34 3.72
N TYR A 180 10.61 20.36 4.65
CA TYR A 180 11.93 20.97 4.51
C TYR A 180 13.00 19.93 4.79
N HIS A 181 14.03 19.86 3.94
CA HIS A 181 15.14 18.94 4.12
C HIS A 181 16.46 19.52 3.63
N GLU A 182 17.54 19.25 4.38
CA GLU A 182 18.94 19.57 3.99
C GLU A 182 19.62 18.33 3.46
N ASN A 183 19.82 18.26 2.14
CA ASN A 183 20.54 17.18 1.48
C ASN A 183 22.05 17.30 1.73
N ASP A 184 22.55 16.75 2.81
CA ASP A 184 23.96 16.83 3.23
C ASP A 184 24.61 15.46 3.48
N ASN A 185 23.95 14.36 3.10
CA ASN A 185 24.46 13.01 3.23
C ASN A 185 25.70 12.80 2.38
N SER A 186 26.87 13.02 2.99
CA SER A 186 28.14 13.03 2.30
C SER A 186 28.54 11.68 1.69
N LYS A 187 28.02 10.55 2.22
CA LYS A 187 28.25 9.19 1.69
C LYS A 187 27.51 9.06 0.34
N LEU A 188 26.20 9.31 0.33
CA LEU A 188 25.37 9.21 -0.87
C LEU A 188 25.79 10.22 -1.94
N ARG A 189 26.05 11.48 -1.58
CA ARG A 189 26.50 12.51 -2.53
C ARG A 189 27.82 12.17 -3.21
N LYS A 190 28.78 11.52 -2.51
CA LYS A 190 30.01 11.00 -3.12
C LYS A 190 29.74 9.81 -4.03
N LEU A 191 28.81 8.97 -3.65
CA LEU A 191 28.39 7.83 -4.47
C LEU A 191 27.79 8.34 -5.79
N HIS A 192 26.88 9.31 -5.77
CA HIS A 192 26.31 9.94 -6.97
C HIS A 192 27.38 10.52 -7.88
N ASP A 193 28.39 11.23 -7.29
CA ASP A 193 29.53 11.77 -8.07
C ASP A 193 30.29 10.66 -8.78
N SER A 194 30.53 9.53 -8.12
CA SER A 194 31.33 8.43 -8.68
C SER A 194 30.62 7.77 -9.88
N TYR A 195 29.29 7.84 -9.96
CA TYR A 195 28.50 7.34 -11.07
C TYR A 195 28.13 8.41 -12.09
N GLY A 196 28.49 9.68 -11.85
CA GLY A 196 28.13 10.81 -12.72
C GLY A 196 26.64 11.14 -12.71
N TYR A 197 25.92 10.76 -11.65
CA TYR A 197 24.50 11.07 -11.50
C TYR A 197 24.28 12.48 -10.94
N ASN A 198 23.13 13.07 -11.26
CA ASN A 198 22.73 14.34 -10.70
C ASN A 198 22.49 14.17 -9.19
N LYS A 199 23.06 15.09 -8.40
CA LYS A 199 22.76 15.17 -6.97
C LYS A 199 21.44 15.90 -6.74
N ALA A 200 20.77 15.54 -5.67
CA ALA A 200 19.69 16.34 -5.14
C ALA A 200 20.13 17.79 -4.85
N PRO A 201 19.23 18.78 -4.94
CA PRO A 201 19.50 20.13 -4.46
C PRO A 201 19.98 20.12 -3.02
N SER A 202 20.85 21.06 -2.60
CA SER A 202 21.38 21.04 -1.22
C SER A 202 20.31 21.25 -0.14
N LYS A 203 19.20 21.88 -0.50
CA LYS A 203 18.01 22.10 0.35
C LYS A 203 16.77 22.05 -0.51
N VAL A 204 15.74 21.48 0.03
CA VAL A 204 14.42 21.42 -0.62
C VAL A 204 13.32 21.93 0.31
N THR A 205 12.28 22.48 -0.30
CA THR A 205 11.02 22.83 0.38
C THR A 205 9.92 22.45 -0.61
N GLU A 206 9.22 21.36 -0.34
CA GLU A 206 8.33 20.71 -1.29
C GLU A 206 7.10 20.09 -0.59
N GLY A 207 6.15 19.57 -1.38
CA GLY A 207 5.01 18.84 -0.86
C GLY A 207 3.97 19.75 -0.21
N ASP A 208 3.88 21.01 -0.68
CA ASP A 208 2.83 21.92 -0.19
C ASP A 208 1.48 21.22 -0.19
N SER A 209 0.81 21.27 0.95
CA SER A 209 -0.52 20.68 1.15
C SER A 209 -1.44 21.68 1.80
N LEU A 210 -2.69 21.69 1.37
CA LEU A 210 -3.75 22.50 1.94
C LEU A 210 -4.94 21.61 2.31
N LYS A 211 -5.37 21.66 3.57
CA LYS A 211 -6.61 21.05 4.05
C LYS A 211 -7.56 22.15 4.52
N LEU A 212 -8.76 22.20 3.96
CA LEU A 212 -9.86 23.04 4.38
C LEU A 212 -10.98 22.17 4.90
N SER A 213 -11.43 22.41 6.13
CA SER A 213 -12.47 21.63 6.78
C SER A 213 -13.51 22.51 7.39
N LEU A 214 -14.78 22.13 7.26
CA LEU A 214 -15.94 22.80 7.81
C LEU A 214 -16.84 21.79 8.50
N ALA A 215 -17.37 22.14 9.67
CA ALA A 215 -18.43 21.41 10.33
C ALA A 215 -19.48 22.40 10.85
N PHE A 216 -20.72 21.98 10.82
CA PHE A 216 -21.83 22.76 11.38
C PHE A 216 -22.88 21.80 11.94
N GLY A 217 -23.54 22.22 12.99
CA GLY A 217 -24.55 21.36 13.58
C GLY A 217 -25.47 22.14 14.51
N GLY A 218 -26.59 21.54 14.83
CA GLY A 218 -27.55 22.09 15.78
C GLY A 218 -28.87 21.38 15.80
N SER A 219 -29.63 21.72 16.82
CA SER A 219 -30.99 21.19 17.02
C SER A 219 -31.94 21.65 15.92
N ILE A 220 -32.78 20.74 15.44
CA ILE A 220 -33.81 20.98 14.44
C ILE A 220 -35.20 20.62 15.02
N ALA A 221 -36.26 21.08 14.37
CA ALA A 221 -37.65 20.71 14.72
C ALA A 221 -38.01 20.96 16.20
N ASP A 222 -37.68 22.16 16.74
CA ASP A 222 -37.92 22.55 18.13
C ASP A 222 -37.26 21.62 19.17
N GLY A 223 -36.06 21.12 18.86
CA GLY A 223 -35.28 20.21 19.72
C GLY A 223 -35.64 18.74 19.60
N GLN A 224 -36.54 18.37 18.68
CA GLN A 224 -36.87 16.96 18.42
C GLN A 224 -35.85 16.25 17.54
N GLY A 225 -34.93 16.96 16.93
CA GLY A 225 -33.87 16.37 16.10
C GLY A 225 -32.58 17.15 16.16
N HIS A 226 -31.54 16.55 15.62
CA HIS A 226 -30.21 17.14 15.48
C HIS A 226 -29.66 16.87 14.10
N LEU A 227 -28.92 17.81 13.53
CA LEU A 227 -28.22 17.66 12.26
C LEU A 227 -26.79 18.15 12.39
N THR A 228 -25.84 17.31 12.06
CA THR A 228 -24.41 17.65 11.93
C THR A 228 -23.98 17.46 10.49
N GLY A 229 -23.45 18.48 9.84
CA GLY A 229 -22.92 18.40 8.49
C GLY A 229 -21.44 18.73 8.45
N PHE A 230 -20.72 18.17 7.48
CA PHE A 230 -19.29 18.43 7.29
C PHE A 230 -18.90 18.51 5.82
N PHE A 231 -17.79 19.18 5.59
CA PHE A 231 -17.10 19.27 4.31
C PHE A 231 -15.60 19.37 4.54
N GLU A 232 -14.81 18.62 3.77
CA GLU A 232 -13.35 18.68 3.78
C GLU A 232 -12.82 18.65 2.35
N HIS A 233 -11.82 19.49 2.06
CA HIS A 233 -11.06 19.45 0.82
C HIS A 233 -9.58 19.40 1.15
N VAL A 234 -8.87 18.43 0.57
CA VAL A 234 -7.42 18.25 0.71
C VAL A 234 -6.79 18.32 -0.67
N ASN A 235 -5.78 19.16 -0.81
CA ASN A 235 -4.94 19.21 -2.01
C ASN A 235 -3.48 19.12 -1.61
N THR A 236 -2.74 18.17 -2.18
CA THR A 236 -1.32 17.91 -1.89
C THR A 236 -0.53 17.87 -3.18
N ASN A 237 0.60 18.57 -3.20
CA ASN A 237 1.55 18.53 -4.30
C ASN A 237 2.46 17.29 -4.24
N PRO A 238 2.90 16.75 -5.38
CA PRO A 238 3.80 15.60 -5.42
C PRO A 238 5.22 16.00 -5.00
N ILE A 239 5.98 14.99 -4.54
CA ILE A 239 7.41 15.06 -4.30
C ILE A 239 8.07 13.97 -5.13
N LEU A 240 9.20 14.27 -5.79
CA LEU A 240 9.99 13.30 -6.53
C LEU A 240 11.18 12.79 -5.72
N GLN A 241 11.54 11.53 -5.88
CA GLN A 241 12.71 10.92 -5.23
C GLN A 241 14.02 11.66 -5.56
N GLY A 242 14.14 12.17 -6.79
CA GLY A 242 15.34 12.91 -7.22
C GLY A 242 15.62 14.21 -6.46
N SER A 243 14.68 14.71 -5.67
CA SER A 243 14.87 15.87 -4.79
C SER A 243 15.62 15.54 -3.50
N TYR A 244 15.82 14.25 -3.19
CA TYR A 244 16.43 13.77 -1.93
C TYR A 244 17.66 12.92 -2.19
N ASP A 245 18.71 13.09 -1.38
CA ASP A 245 19.95 12.33 -1.52
C ASP A 245 19.70 10.81 -1.48
N GLY A 246 18.83 10.34 -0.59
CA GLY A 246 18.46 8.93 -0.49
C GLY A 246 17.72 8.39 -1.72
N GLY A 247 16.89 9.22 -2.36
CA GLY A 247 16.10 8.87 -3.54
C GLY A 247 16.80 9.18 -4.88
N ALA A 248 17.96 9.87 -4.89
CA ALA A 248 18.60 10.33 -6.11
C ALA A 248 19.26 9.21 -6.94
N CYS A 249 19.47 8.02 -6.38
CA CYS A 249 19.82 6.83 -7.14
C CYS A 249 19.21 5.56 -6.53
N ALA A 250 18.99 4.54 -7.36
CA ALA A 250 18.64 3.20 -6.88
C ALA A 250 19.88 2.58 -6.22
N LEU A 251 19.87 2.39 -4.90
CA LEU A 251 20.96 1.77 -4.19
C LEU A 251 21.08 0.27 -4.53
N GLY A 252 22.27 -0.26 -4.42
CA GLY A 252 22.57 -1.66 -4.66
C GLY A 252 23.84 -2.11 -3.95
N GLY A 253 24.12 -3.40 -3.95
CA GLY A 253 25.37 -3.97 -3.43
C GLY A 253 25.66 -3.61 -1.98
N GLY A 254 24.72 -3.75 -1.05
CA GLY A 254 24.90 -3.38 0.35
C GLY A 254 25.13 -1.87 0.53
N ASP A 255 24.35 -1.03 -0.19
CA ASP A 255 24.35 0.43 -0.15
C ASP A 255 25.69 1.09 -0.52
N THR A 256 26.52 0.38 -1.26
CA THR A 256 27.84 0.85 -1.71
C THR A 256 27.88 1.22 -3.19
N THR A 257 26.82 0.91 -3.93
CA THR A 257 26.71 1.19 -5.36
C THR A 257 25.41 1.92 -5.68
N CYS A 258 25.42 2.70 -6.78
CA CYS A 258 24.20 3.15 -7.43
C CYS A 258 23.87 2.12 -8.49
N GLY A 259 22.92 1.25 -8.20
CA GLY A 259 22.36 0.26 -9.10
C GLY A 259 21.46 0.89 -10.16
N GLY A 260 20.39 0.19 -10.48
CA GLY A 260 19.38 0.62 -11.43
C GLY A 260 19.04 -0.47 -12.44
N SER A 261 18.28 -0.11 -13.47
CA SER A 261 17.80 -1.05 -14.47
C SER A 261 18.81 -1.24 -15.62
N SER A 262 19.02 -2.46 -16.04
CA SER A 262 19.77 -2.74 -17.28
C SER A 262 18.98 -2.44 -18.57
N THR A 263 17.72 -2.04 -18.44
CA THR A 263 16.93 -1.41 -19.50
C THR A 263 17.32 0.06 -19.60
N ILE A 264 18.29 0.37 -20.44
CA ILE A 264 18.91 1.69 -20.56
C ILE A 264 18.39 2.51 -21.74
N PRO A 265 18.44 3.86 -21.72
CA PRO A 265 18.00 4.70 -22.84
C PRO A 265 18.77 4.42 -24.15
N ALA A 266 20.08 4.15 -24.04
CA ALA A 266 20.92 3.77 -25.18
C ALA A 266 20.51 2.42 -25.80
N GLY A 267 19.66 1.67 -25.15
CA GLY A 267 19.22 0.33 -25.54
C GLY A 267 20.28 -0.74 -25.30
N ARG A 268 19.81 -1.92 -24.96
CA ARG A 268 20.57 -3.14 -24.78
C ARG A 268 19.99 -4.23 -25.65
N LEU A 269 20.87 -4.95 -26.35
CA LEU A 269 20.49 -6.14 -27.10
C LEU A 269 21.36 -7.30 -26.63
N TYR A 270 20.73 -8.43 -26.27
CA TYR A 270 21.46 -9.61 -25.82
C TYR A 270 20.87 -10.91 -26.34
N ASP A 271 21.60 -12.02 -26.19
CA ASP A 271 21.24 -13.33 -26.69
C ASP A 271 19.92 -13.84 -26.09
N PHE A 272 19.05 -14.35 -26.95
CA PHE A 272 17.80 -15.00 -26.59
C PHE A 272 17.63 -16.33 -27.35
N GLY A 273 18.44 -17.31 -27.01
CA GLY A 273 18.35 -18.64 -27.65
C GLY A 273 18.91 -18.69 -29.07
N TYR A 274 19.83 -17.81 -29.38
CA TYR A 274 20.47 -17.65 -30.71
C TYR A 274 20.95 -19.00 -31.31
N GLN A 275 21.63 -19.82 -30.52
CA GLN A 275 22.07 -21.13 -30.94
C GLN A 275 20.94 -22.15 -31.10
N LYS A 276 19.94 -22.14 -30.24
CA LYS A 276 18.76 -23.02 -30.34
C LYS A 276 17.98 -22.76 -31.60
N ALA A 277 18.02 -21.53 -32.14
CA ALA A 277 17.38 -21.14 -33.39
C ALA A 277 18.23 -21.42 -34.63
N GLY A 278 19.42 -21.97 -34.47
CA GLY A 278 20.32 -22.33 -35.59
C GLY A 278 21.18 -21.21 -36.13
N PHE A 279 21.20 -20.06 -35.47
CA PHE A 279 22.13 -18.97 -35.80
C PHE A 279 23.52 -19.26 -35.28
N THR A 280 24.54 -18.76 -35.94
CA THR A 280 25.95 -18.80 -35.53
C THR A 280 26.57 -17.43 -35.70
N PRO A 281 27.16 -16.84 -34.64
CA PRO A 281 27.83 -15.56 -34.76
C PRO A 281 29.06 -15.67 -35.66
N ILE A 282 29.38 -14.58 -36.32
CA ILE A 282 30.60 -14.48 -37.12
C ILE A 282 31.80 -14.21 -36.22
N ASP A 283 31.62 -13.50 -35.14
CA ASP A 283 32.66 -13.25 -34.14
C ASP A 283 32.76 -14.41 -33.14
N THR A 284 33.69 -15.31 -33.35
CA THR A 284 33.97 -16.45 -32.47
C THR A 284 34.85 -16.09 -31.28
N SER A 285 35.23 -14.82 -31.08
CA SER A 285 36.03 -14.35 -29.95
C SER A 285 35.19 -14.27 -28.67
N VAL A 286 33.87 -14.21 -28.78
CA VAL A 286 32.93 -14.28 -27.66
C VAL A 286 32.78 -15.75 -27.26
N SER A 287 33.43 -16.15 -26.19
CA SER A 287 33.33 -17.50 -25.62
C SER A 287 31.85 -17.74 -25.21
N ASN A 288 31.28 -18.84 -25.65
CA ASN A 288 29.93 -19.31 -25.35
C ASN A 288 28.76 -18.62 -26.12
N TYR A 289 29.00 -17.89 -27.22
CA TYR A 289 27.97 -17.31 -28.07
C TYR A 289 26.96 -16.41 -27.33
N LYS A 290 27.38 -15.74 -26.26
CA LYS A 290 26.58 -14.78 -25.51
C LYS A 290 27.06 -13.39 -25.88
N PHE A 291 26.15 -12.53 -26.28
CA PHE A 291 26.45 -11.12 -26.52
C PHE A 291 25.58 -10.22 -25.66
N ASP A 292 26.13 -9.09 -25.26
CA ASP A 292 25.44 -8.02 -24.52
C ASP A 292 25.91 -6.68 -25.10
N TYR A 293 25.12 -6.14 -26.04
CA TYR A 293 25.50 -4.98 -26.82
C TYR A 293 24.70 -3.74 -26.45
N LEU A 294 25.38 -2.60 -26.44
CA LEU A 294 24.72 -1.30 -26.60
C LEU A 294 24.18 -1.19 -28.02
N THR A 295 22.95 -0.72 -28.17
CA THR A 295 22.30 -0.58 -29.49
C THR A 295 22.36 0.82 -30.07
N ALA A 296 22.66 1.84 -29.26
CA ALA A 296 22.76 3.22 -29.75
C ALA A 296 23.90 3.41 -30.75
N GLY A 297 23.58 3.96 -31.92
CA GLY A 297 24.52 4.25 -33.00
C GLY A 297 24.55 3.22 -34.12
N ASP A 298 25.51 3.40 -35.04
CA ASP A 298 25.64 2.57 -36.26
C ASP A 298 26.41 1.26 -36.05
N GLU A 299 26.98 1.08 -34.86
CA GLU A 299 27.74 -0.12 -34.50
C GLU A 299 27.36 -0.57 -33.07
N PHE A 300 27.23 -1.89 -32.87
CA PHE A 300 27.11 -2.45 -31.54
C PHE A 300 28.43 -2.30 -30.77
N ALA A 301 28.34 -1.86 -29.55
CA ALA A 301 29.44 -1.77 -28.59
C ALA A 301 29.14 -2.63 -27.37
N ASN A 302 30.16 -2.97 -26.57
CA ASN A 302 29.94 -3.65 -25.29
C ASN A 302 29.18 -2.72 -24.33
N ARG A 303 28.22 -3.26 -23.61
CA ARG A 303 27.42 -2.52 -22.61
C ARG A 303 28.26 -2.03 -21.43
N ASP A 304 29.31 -2.74 -21.04
CA ASP A 304 30.21 -2.41 -19.92
C ASP A 304 29.48 -2.15 -18.57
N GLY A 305 28.44 -2.97 -18.27
CA GLY A 305 27.72 -2.90 -17.00
C GLY A 305 26.86 -1.63 -16.80
N ARG A 306 26.65 -0.81 -17.84
CA ARG A 306 25.86 0.44 -17.71
C ARG A 306 24.43 0.17 -17.30
N LEU A 307 23.95 0.96 -16.30
CA LEU A 307 22.60 0.89 -15.75
C LEU A 307 21.88 2.22 -15.94
N TYR A 308 20.56 2.17 -15.84
CA TYR A 308 19.68 3.34 -15.83
C TYR A 308 19.18 3.61 -14.43
N ASN A 309 19.47 4.77 -13.89
CA ASN A 309 18.94 5.23 -12.62
C ASN A 309 17.47 5.64 -12.76
N TYR A 310 16.55 4.82 -12.27
CA TYR A 310 15.10 5.03 -12.41
C TYR A 310 14.49 5.81 -11.24
N ASN A 311 15.14 5.88 -10.09
CA ASN A 311 14.60 6.49 -8.88
C ASN A 311 14.20 7.96 -9.03
N PRO A 312 15.01 8.86 -9.63
CA PRO A 312 14.76 10.29 -9.57
C PRO A 312 13.39 10.74 -10.11
N THR A 313 12.79 9.93 -10.98
CA THR A 313 11.50 10.25 -11.62
C THR A 313 10.30 9.66 -10.88
N ASN A 314 10.51 8.76 -9.94
CA ASN A 314 9.45 8.19 -9.14
C ASN A 314 8.90 9.21 -8.13
N HIS A 315 7.61 9.16 -7.83
CA HIS A 315 7.07 9.89 -6.69
C HIS A 315 7.70 9.38 -5.39
N TYR A 316 8.12 10.30 -4.53
CA TYR A 316 8.41 10.03 -3.14
C TYR A 316 7.16 10.26 -2.28
N GLN A 317 6.35 11.26 -2.66
CA GLN A 317 4.98 11.47 -2.18
C GLN A 317 4.07 11.66 -3.38
N ARG A 318 2.94 10.96 -3.40
CA ARG A 318 1.92 11.13 -4.43
C ARG A 318 1.15 12.44 -4.23
N PRO A 319 0.72 13.10 -5.30
CA PRO A 319 -0.26 14.17 -5.20
C PRO A 319 -1.61 13.60 -4.75
N GLN A 320 -2.44 14.44 -4.18
CA GLN A 320 -3.81 14.12 -3.79
C GLN A 320 -4.72 15.31 -4.02
N ASP A 321 -5.89 15.06 -4.59
CA ASP A 321 -7.03 15.97 -4.57
C ASP A 321 -8.23 15.19 -4.01
N LYS A 322 -8.71 15.57 -2.82
CA LYS A 322 -9.75 14.84 -2.10
C LYS A 322 -10.86 15.79 -1.65
N VAL A 323 -12.08 15.38 -1.89
CA VAL A 323 -13.28 16.00 -1.33
C VAL A 323 -14.00 14.98 -0.46
N ASN A 324 -14.35 15.38 0.77
CA ASN A 324 -15.11 14.59 1.71
C ASN A 324 -16.28 15.41 2.25
N ALA A 325 -17.51 14.91 2.18
CA ALA A 325 -18.70 15.64 2.59
C ALA A 325 -19.77 14.70 3.12
N GLY A 326 -20.60 15.17 4.04
CA GLY A 326 -21.69 14.34 4.55
C GLY A 326 -22.46 14.99 5.68
N PHE A 327 -23.34 14.17 6.26
CA PHE A 327 -24.12 14.60 7.42
C PHE A 327 -24.48 13.40 8.31
N PHE A 328 -24.75 13.71 9.57
CA PHE A 328 -25.41 12.86 10.56
C PHE A 328 -26.70 13.54 11.00
N ALA A 329 -27.78 12.81 11.07
CA ALA A 329 -29.10 13.33 11.45
C ALA A 329 -29.79 12.39 12.42
N LYS A 330 -30.41 12.94 13.46
CA LYS A 330 -31.21 12.23 14.45
C LYS A 330 -32.56 12.93 14.59
N TYR A 331 -33.63 12.15 14.79
CA TYR A 331 -34.95 12.67 14.98
C TYR A 331 -35.77 11.80 15.94
N GLN A 332 -36.22 12.38 17.04
CA GLN A 332 -37.03 11.71 18.03
C GLN A 332 -38.47 11.56 17.53
N LEU A 333 -38.85 10.36 17.09
CA LEU A 333 -40.19 10.08 16.60
C LEU A 333 -41.21 10.00 17.75
N THR A 334 -40.82 9.39 18.85
CA THR A 334 -41.55 9.26 20.11
C THR A 334 -40.57 9.25 21.28
N GLU A 335 -41.05 9.33 22.52
CA GLU A 335 -40.18 9.18 23.69
C GLU A 335 -39.36 7.86 23.72
N LYS A 336 -39.74 6.87 22.92
CA LYS A 336 -39.14 5.50 22.87
C LYS A 336 -38.59 5.14 21.49
N ALA A 337 -38.51 6.07 20.55
CA ALA A 337 -38.06 5.77 19.20
C ALA A 337 -37.37 6.98 18.56
N GLU A 338 -36.12 6.83 18.24
CA GLU A 338 -35.28 7.77 17.53
C GLU A 338 -34.93 7.20 16.15
N LEU A 339 -35.20 7.96 15.12
CA LEU A 339 -34.70 7.70 13.77
C LEU A 339 -33.35 8.38 13.62
N TYR A 340 -32.35 7.66 13.12
CA TYR A 340 -31.06 8.25 12.78
C TYR A 340 -30.66 7.91 11.33
N SER A 341 -29.85 8.77 10.74
CA SER A 341 -29.35 8.57 9.39
C SER A 341 -27.99 9.24 9.24
N ASN A 342 -27.09 8.65 8.46
CA ASN A 342 -25.88 9.31 8.02
C ASN A 342 -25.68 9.12 6.51
N PHE A 343 -25.01 10.09 5.92
CA PHE A 343 -24.57 10.08 4.54
C PHE A 343 -23.13 10.56 4.48
N ARG A 344 -22.28 9.82 3.77
CA ARG A 344 -20.89 10.17 3.55
C ARG A 344 -20.55 10.02 2.07
N PHE A 345 -19.86 10.99 1.54
CA PHE A 345 -19.37 11.03 0.17
C PHE A 345 -17.89 11.38 0.19
N THR A 346 -17.07 10.62 -0.51
CA THR A 346 -15.66 10.94 -0.71
C THR A 346 -15.30 10.75 -2.17
N GLU A 347 -14.63 11.73 -2.76
CA GLU A 347 -13.96 11.62 -4.04
C GLU A 347 -12.47 11.87 -3.80
N ASN A 348 -11.62 10.93 -4.24
CA ASN A 348 -10.18 10.97 -4.00
C ASN A 348 -9.43 10.64 -5.30
N GLU A 349 -8.65 11.58 -5.79
CA GLU A 349 -7.71 11.40 -6.90
C GLU A 349 -6.29 11.41 -6.35
N SER A 350 -5.53 10.33 -6.56
CA SER A 350 -4.17 10.21 -6.06
C SER A 350 -3.29 9.46 -7.06
N PRO A 351 -2.89 10.12 -8.16
CA PRO A 351 -2.07 9.48 -9.18
C PRO A 351 -0.68 9.13 -8.66
N SER A 352 -0.15 8.00 -9.11
CA SER A 352 1.25 7.63 -8.89
C SER A 352 2.06 7.79 -10.17
N GLN A 353 3.33 8.17 -10.02
CA GLN A 353 4.30 8.26 -11.12
C GLN A 353 5.50 7.39 -10.81
N ILE A 354 5.90 6.57 -11.77
CA ILE A 354 7.13 5.79 -11.74
C ILE A 354 7.96 6.03 -12.99
N ALA A 355 9.16 5.49 -13.02
CA ALA A 355 10.10 5.64 -14.15
C ALA A 355 9.48 5.33 -15.51
N TYR A 356 10.11 5.87 -16.54
CA TYR A 356 9.73 5.69 -17.93
C TYR A 356 9.51 4.23 -18.31
N SER A 357 8.62 3.97 -19.25
CA SER A 357 8.43 2.66 -19.86
C SER A 357 9.64 2.22 -20.71
N GLY A 358 9.59 1.04 -21.29
CA GLY A 358 10.66 0.51 -22.12
C GLY A 358 10.28 -0.80 -22.77
N THR A 359 11.17 -1.38 -23.54
CA THR A 359 10.93 -2.66 -24.19
C THR A 359 11.05 -3.87 -23.26
N PHE A 360 11.58 -3.76 -22.07
CA PHE A 360 11.74 -4.76 -20.99
C PHE A 360 11.93 -6.23 -21.43
N GLY A 361 12.43 -6.47 -22.67
CA GLY A 361 12.60 -7.81 -23.22
C GLY A 361 11.39 -8.37 -23.97
N ASP A 362 10.32 -7.61 -24.12
CA ASP A 362 9.13 -8.03 -24.89
C ASP A 362 9.42 -8.19 -26.39
N LEU A 363 10.39 -7.43 -26.92
CA LEU A 363 10.91 -7.65 -28.25
C LEU A 363 11.92 -8.82 -28.24
N ARG A 364 11.49 -9.98 -28.74
CA ARG A 364 12.23 -11.24 -28.67
C ARG A 364 12.92 -11.64 -29.96
N ALA A 365 12.72 -10.90 -31.05
CA ALA A 365 13.38 -11.13 -32.32
C ALA A 365 13.42 -9.86 -33.15
N LEU A 366 14.44 -9.75 -34.01
CA LEU A 366 14.55 -8.73 -35.04
C LEU A 366 14.67 -9.35 -36.42
N PRO A 367 13.94 -8.84 -37.41
CA PRO A 367 14.09 -9.33 -38.75
C PRO A 367 15.44 -8.92 -39.36
N CYS A 368 16.14 -9.86 -39.98
CA CYS A 368 17.45 -9.63 -40.60
C CYS A 368 17.41 -8.66 -41.79
N TYR A 369 16.24 -8.42 -42.36
CA TYR A 369 16.04 -7.38 -43.37
C TYR A 369 15.77 -5.99 -42.80
N ASN A 370 15.82 -5.80 -41.46
CA ASN A 370 15.42 -4.55 -40.84
C ASN A 370 16.19 -3.36 -41.42
N ALA A 371 15.44 -2.35 -41.86
CA ALA A 371 15.98 -1.15 -42.50
C ALA A 371 16.93 -0.32 -41.61
N ASN A 372 16.85 -0.48 -40.32
CA ASN A 372 17.64 0.28 -39.36
C ASN A 372 18.95 -0.42 -38.92
N LEU A 373 19.18 -1.68 -39.36
CA LEU A 373 20.43 -2.39 -39.08
C LEU A 373 21.57 -1.86 -39.97
N SER A 374 22.70 -1.52 -39.38
CA SER A 374 23.94 -1.30 -40.09
C SER A 374 24.57 -2.63 -40.54
N ALA A 375 25.61 -2.57 -41.39
CA ALA A 375 26.34 -3.75 -41.83
C ALA A 375 26.97 -4.51 -40.63
N GLN A 376 27.52 -3.80 -39.64
CA GLN A 376 28.14 -4.39 -38.47
C GLN A 376 27.06 -5.06 -37.58
N GLN A 377 25.95 -4.37 -37.35
CA GLN A 377 24.83 -4.89 -36.55
C GLN A 377 24.21 -6.12 -37.21
N TYR A 378 24.00 -6.09 -38.52
CA TYR A 378 23.54 -7.25 -39.27
C TYR A 378 24.49 -8.44 -39.11
N GLN A 379 25.81 -8.22 -39.27
CA GLN A 379 26.80 -9.29 -39.13
C GLN A 379 26.81 -9.86 -37.69
N ALA A 380 26.59 -9.03 -36.70
CA ALA A 380 26.61 -9.45 -35.29
C ALA A 380 25.44 -10.40 -34.96
N ILE A 381 24.22 -10.14 -35.44
CA ILE A 381 23.01 -10.89 -35.02
C ILE A 381 22.43 -11.79 -36.11
N CYS A 382 22.75 -11.57 -37.38
CA CYS A 382 22.22 -12.31 -38.53
C CYS A 382 23.29 -13.05 -39.36
N GLY A 383 24.55 -13.06 -38.92
CA GLY A 383 25.72 -13.34 -39.70
C GLY A 383 25.73 -14.57 -40.60
N ASN A 384 25.09 -15.67 -40.19
CA ASN A 384 24.98 -16.87 -41.06
C ASN A 384 23.68 -16.93 -41.87
N TRP A 385 22.81 -15.91 -41.78
CA TRP A 385 21.61 -15.87 -42.58
C TRP A 385 21.92 -15.48 -44.04
N THR A 386 21.53 -16.33 -45.01
CA THR A 386 21.93 -16.18 -46.39
C THR A 386 20.75 -15.79 -47.34
N GLY A 387 19.56 -15.60 -46.73
CA GLY A 387 18.33 -15.38 -47.53
C GLY A 387 18.31 -14.12 -48.42
N MET A 388 19.30 -13.24 -48.24
CA MET A 388 19.41 -12.00 -49.03
C MET A 388 20.68 -11.93 -49.90
N GLY A 389 21.40 -13.03 -50.07
CA GLY A 389 22.63 -12.98 -50.85
C GLY A 389 23.77 -12.17 -50.20
N GLY A 390 23.67 -11.83 -48.91
CA GLY A 390 24.64 -11.07 -48.12
C GLY A 390 24.38 -9.56 -48.01
N ASP A 391 23.31 -9.04 -48.63
CA ASP A 391 22.92 -7.65 -48.48
C ASP A 391 22.10 -7.46 -47.17
N HIS A 392 22.48 -6.50 -46.32
CA HIS A 392 21.71 -6.03 -45.18
C HIS A 392 20.78 -4.88 -45.62
N ALA A 393 19.64 -4.72 -44.97
CA ALA A 393 18.68 -3.63 -45.16
C ALA A 393 18.31 -3.40 -46.66
N PRO A 394 17.74 -4.42 -47.35
CA PRO A 394 17.41 -4.33 -48.77
C PRO A 394 16.45 -3.16 -49.07
N ASN A 395 16.65 -2.47 -50.16
CA ASN A 395 15.85 -1.33 -50.57
C ASN A 395 15.04 -1.64 -51.80
N PHE A 396 13.73 -1.54 -51.72
CA PHE A 396 12.79 -1.84 -52.80
C PHE A 396 12.24 -0.53 -53.42
N ALA A 397 12.02 -0.52 -54.73
CA ALA A 397 11.49 0.65 -55.39
C ALA A 397 10.01 0.92 -55.00
N THR A 398 9.26 -0.13 -54.70
CA THR A 398 7.83 -0.07 -54.36
C THR A 398 7.48 -0.96 -53.16
N GLY A 399 6.41 -0.61 -52.42
CA GLY A 399 5.90 -1.42 -51.33
C GLY A 399 5.43 -2.82 -51.80
N ALA A 400 4.92 -2.95 -53.02
CA ALA A 400 4.50 -4.23 -53.57
C ALA A 400 5.69 -5.20 -53.79
N GLU A 401 6.84 -4.69 -54.23
CA GLU A 401 8.07 -5.47 -54.32
C GLU A 401 8.59 -5.91 -52.96
N ALA A 402 8.60 -5.02 -51.98
CA ALA A 402 9.00 -5.31 -50.61
C ALA A 402 8.09 -6.39 -50.00
N LEU A 403 6.78 -6.28 -50.14
CA LEU A 403 5.82 -7.26 -49.64
C LEU A 403 5.97 -8.63 -50.35
N SER A 404 6.19 -8.64 -51.68
CA SER A 404 6.46 -9.86 -52.40
C SER A 404 7.72 -10.58 -51.90
N TYR A 405 8.76 -9.81 -51.57
CA TYR A 405 9.99 -10.33 -51.01
C TYR A 405 9.74 -10.97 -49.60
N ILE A 406 9.03 -10.30 -48.68
CA ILE A 406 8.69 -10.83 -47.37
C ILE A 406 7.87 -12.13 -47.50
N ASN A 407 6.88 -12.15 -48.40
CA ASN A 407 6.06 -13.35 -48.65
C ASN A 407 6.91 -14.52 -49.19
N SER A 408 7.92 -14.22 -49.98
CA SER A 408 8.88 -15.23 -50.46
C SER A 408 9.71 -15.78 -49.29
N LEU A 409 10.19 -14.93 -48.35
CA LEU A 409 10.91 -15.36 -47.15
C LEU A 409 10.02 -16.26 -46.25
N ASN A 410 8.79 -15.85 -46.03
CA ASN A 410 7.83 -16.64 -45.24
C ASN A 410 7.62 -18.03 -45.82
N SER A 411 7.50 -18.13 -47.18
CA SER A 411 7.36 -19.41 -47.87
C SER A 411 8.60 -20.30 -47.73
N GLN A 412 9.79 -19.71 -47.81
CA GLN A 412 11.07 -20.42 -47.72
C GLN A 412 11.35 -20.89 -46.26
N VAL A 413 10.91 -20.12 -45.23
CA VAL A 413 10.95 -20.55 -43.82
C VAL A 413 9.96 -21.67 -43.58
N ALA A 414 8.76 -21.59 -44.16
CA ALA A 414 7.71 -22.60 -44.00
C ALA A 414 8.06 -23.96 -44.65
N ASP A 415 8.85 -23.96 -45.71
CA ASP A 415 9.33 -25.17 -46.38
C ASP A 415 10.76 -25.58 -45.92
N GLU A 416 11.28 -24.95 -44.88
CA GLU A 416 12.61 -25.19 -44.27
C GLU A 416 13.80 -24.99 -45.23
N SER A 417 13.63 -24.29 -46.34
CA SER A 417 14.68 -24.04 -47.31
C SER A 417 15.69 -22.99 -46.84
N ILE A 418 15.31 -22.13 -45.89
CA ILE A 418 16.22 -21.21 -45.21
C ILE A 418 15.94 -21.26 -43.69
N ILE A 419 16.92 -20.89 -42.88
CA ILE A 419 16.69 -20.61 -41.47
C ILE A 419 15.78 -19.39 -41.32
N ASN A 420 15.05 -19.31 -40.24
CA ASN A 420 14.18 -18.17 -39.95
C ASN A 420 14.96 -16.85 -40.08
N TYR A 421 14.39 -15.86 -40.73
CA TYR A 421 14.97 -14.54 -40.89
C TYR A 421 14.82 -13.66 -39.66
N MET A 422 14.11 -14.15 -38.63
CA MET A 422 13.94 -13.47 -37.35
C MET A 422 15.07 -13.89 -36.40
N ALA A 423 16.07 -13.04 -36.25
CA ALA A 423 17.17 -13.28 -35.29
C ALA A 423 16.63 -13.22 -33.86
N PRO A 424 16.76 -14.29 -33.06
CA PRO A 424 16.26 -14.34 -31.70
C PRO A 424 17.16 -13.52 -30.78
N VAL A 425 16.78 -12.31 -30.52
CA VAL A 425 17.46 -11.33 -29.66
C VAL A 425 16.48 -10.73 -28.72
N ARG A 426 16.97 -10.24 -27.59
CA ARG A 426 16.18 -9.52 -26.63
C ARG A 426 16.60 -8.05 -26.63
N SER A 427 15.62 -7.15 -26.75
CA SER A 427 15.85 -5.72 -26.68
C SER A 427 15.33 -5.17 -25.35
N LEU A 428 16.18 -4.43 -24.65
CA LEU A 428 15.91 -3.67 -23.46
C LEU A 428 16.25 -2.21 -23.74
N LYS A 429 15.26 -1.38 -24.04
CA LYS A 429 15.45 0.04 -24.30
C LYS A 429 14.47 0.87 -23.48
N ARG A 430 15.00 1.73 -22.63
CA ARG A 430 14.19 2.67 -21.85
C ARG A 430 13.65 3.76 -22.76
N ASN A 431 12.33 3.95 -22.76
CA ASN A 431 11.63 4.93 -23.58
C ASN A 431 11.54 6.29 -22.87
N VAL A 432 12.68 6.93 -22.64
CA VAL A 432 12.73 8.24 -21.97
C VAL A 432 12.07 9.34 -22.79
N GLU A 433 11.86 9.10 -24.08
CA GLU A 433 11.18 9.97 -25.02
C GLU A 433 9.67 10.11 -24.71
N GLY A 434 9.04 9.09 -24.10
CA GLY A 434 7.59 9.01 -23.93
C GLY A 434 7.02 9.61 -22.64
N GLY A 435 7.84 10.12 -21.77
CA GLY A 435 7.40 10.53 -20.43
C GLY A 435 7.38 9.37 -19.40
N PRO A 436 7.37 9.70 -18.11
CA PRO A 436 7.26 8.70 -17.05
C PRO A 436 5.90 8.02 -17.09
N ARG A 437 5.83 6.78 -16.60
CA ARG A 437 4.56 6.06 -16.45
C ARG A 437 3.75 6.67 -15.33
N THR A 438 2.47 6.89 -15.59
CA THR A 438 1.53 7.39 -14.59
C THR A 438 0.33 6.47 -14.46
N TYR A 439 -0.15 6.31 -13.24
CA TYR A 439 -1.35 5.56 -12.86
C TYR A 439 -2.30 6.56 -12.22
N ALA A 440 -3.21 7.12 -13.01
CA ALA A 440 -4.17 8.12 -12.56
C ALA A 440 -5.35 7.42 -11.89
N THR A 441 -5.23 7.16 -10.60
CA THR A 441 -6.27 6.50 -9.79
C THR A 441 -7.28 7.50 -9.25
N LYS A 442 -8.57 7.15 -9.34
CA LYS A 442 -9.67 7.90 -8.79
C LYS A 442 -10.68 6.96 -8.13
N TYR A 443 -11.04 7.30 -6.89
CA TYR A 443 -12.09 6.64 -6.12
C TYR A 443 -13.24 7.61 -5.86
N LYS A 444 -14.45 7.08 -5.89
CA LYS A 444 -15.63 7.75 -5.44
C LYS A 444 -16.38 6.80 -4.51
N ASN A 445 -16.53 7.19 -3.25
CA ASN A 445 -17.14 6.37 -2.22
C ASN A 445 -18.43 7.05 -1.74
N ILE A 446 -19.51 6.28 -1.63
CA ILE A 446 -20.77 6.73 -1.09
C ILE A 446 -21.21 5.74 -0.03
N THR A 447 -21.50 6.21 1.17
CA THR A 447 -22.12 5.42 2.23
C THR A 447 -23.38 6.10 2.71
N TYR A 448 -24.44 5.34 2.81
CA TYR A 448 -25.70 5.77 3.39
C TYR A 448 -26.16 4.78 4.45
N ALA A 449 -26.52 5.27 5.63
CA ALA A 449 -27.10 4.47 6.67
C ALA A 449 -28.36 5.13 7.24
N ILE A 450 -29.30 4.28 7.63
CA ILE A 450 -30.53 4.68 8.32
C ILE A 450 -30.86 3.64 9.39
N GLY A 451 -31.31 4.08 10.54
CA GLY A 451 -31.66 3.17 11.62
C GLY A 451 -32.72 3.75 12.55
N LEU A 452 -33.28 2.86 13.35
CA LEU A 452 -34.28 3.16 14.36
C LEU A 452 -33.83 2.52 15.66
N ARG A 453 -33.63 3.33 16.69
CA ARG A 453 -33.26 2.84 18.02
C ARG A 453 -34.17 3.42 19.11
N GLY A 454 -34.19 2.80 20.27
CA GLY A 454 -34.99 3.28 21.37
C GLY A 454 -35.24 2.25 22.45
N ASP A 455 -36.14 2.58 23.37
CA ASP A 455 -36.45 1.75 24.53
C ASP A 455 -37.64 0.82 24.24
N LEU A 456 -37.42 -0.50 24.39
CA LEU A 456 -38.54 -1.48 24.40
C LEU A 456 -39.30 -1.37 25.72
N ASN A 457 -38.58 -1.16 26.82
CA ASN A 457 -39.11 -0.94 28.17
C ASN A 457 -38.02 -0.28 29.03
N ASP A 458 -38.22 -0.20 30.36
CA ASP A 458 -37.31 0.51 31.27
C ASP A 458 -35.91 -0.14 31.39
N THR A 459 -35.68 -1.35 30.87
CA THR A 459 -34.44 -2.11 31.01
C THR A 459 -33.88 -2.65 29.68
N TRP A 460 -34.67 -2.60 28.62
CA TRP A 460 -34.26 -3.10 27.29
C TRP A 460 -34.42 -2.06 26.21
N ARG A 461 -33.35 -1.92 25.41
CA ARG A 461 -33.27 -1.05 24.24
C ARG A 461 -33.17 -1.91 22.98
N TYR A 462 -33.43 -1.29 21.83
CA TYR A 462 -33.26 -1.92 20.52
C TYR A 462 -32.53 -0.97 19.56
N ASP A 463 -31.82 -1.54 18.60
CA ASP A 463 -31.29 -0.84 17.42
C ASP A 463 -31.50 -1.71 16.19
N ILE A 464 -32.03 -1.10 15.15
CA ILE A 464 -32.26 -1.73 13.84
C ILE A 464 -31.71 -0.77 12.80
N SER A 465 -30.75 -1.21 12.02
CA SER A 465 -30.07 -0.38 11.02
C SER A 465 -29.94 -1.09 9.67
N TYR A 466 -29.86 -0.25 8.65
CA TYR A 466 -29.53 -0.63 7.29
C TYR A 466 -28.47 0.33 6.77
N GLN A 467 -27.36 -0.19 6.26
CA GLN A 467 -26.27 0.55 5.65
C GLN A 467 -26.01 0.00 4.26
N THR A 468 -25.75 0.89 3.31
CA THR A 468 -25.22 0.53 1.99
C THR A 468 -24.02 1.43 1.68
N SER A 469 -22.99 0.84 1.11
CA SER A 469 -21.78 1.52 0.69
C SER A 469 -21.42 1.11 -0.72
N GLU A 470 -21.00 2.05 -1.54
CA GLU A 470 -20.59 1.82 -2.92
C GLU A 470 -19.25 2.52 -3.17
N VAL A 471 -18.35 1.82 -3.85
CA VAL A 471 -17.02 2.30 -4.25
C VAL A 471 -16.91 2.20 -5.75
N ASP A 472 -16.89 3.34 -6.43
CA ASP A 472 -16.55 3.44 -7.85
C ASP A 472 -15.04 3.68 -7.99
N TYR A 473 -14.40 2.95 -8.89
CA TYR A 473 -12.98 3.04 -9.20
C TYR A 473 -12.74 3.27 -10.68
N SER A 474 -11.80 4.15 -10.98
CA SER A 474 -11.23 4.26 -12.30
C SER A 474 -9.73 4.49 -12.23
N GLU A 475 -9.00 3.82 -13.12
CA GLU A 475 -7.57 4.03 -13.32
C GLU A 475 -7.27 4.20 -14.80
N GLU A 476 -6.47 5.22 -15.13
CA GLU A 476 -5.87 5.40 -16.43
C GLU A 476 -4.36 5.22 -16.34
N ILE A 477 -3.83 4.21 -17.01
CA ILE A 477 -2.40 3.93 -17.12
C ILE A 477 -1.87 4.59 -18.36
N GLN A 478 -0.93 5.51 -18.22
CA GLN A 478 -0.38 6.31 -19.30
C GLN A 478 1.11 6.06 -19.51
N ASN A 479 1.58 6.29 -20.73
CA ASN A 479 2.98 6.23 -21.17
C ASN A 479 3.62 4.83 -21.13
N ASP A 480 2.83 3.76 -20.94
CA ASP A 480 3.29 2.41 -21.23
C ASP A 480 3.18 2.10 -22.72
N LEU A 481 4.05 1.22 -23.22
CA LEU A 481 4.09 0.87 -24.65
C LEU A 481 3.20 -0.35 -24.92
N SER A 482 2.45 -0.32 -26.02
CA SER A 482 1.81 -1.51 -26.59
C SER A 482 2.86 -2.44 -27.20
N ILE A 483 2.90 -3.70 -26.75
CA ILE A 483 3.77 -4.75 -27.31
C ILE A 483 3.45 -4.95 -28.78
N THR A 484 2.17 -5.04 -29.13
CA THR A 484 1.71 -5.21 -30.51
C THR A 484 2.20 -4.10 -31.43
N LYS A 485 2.05 -2.84 -31.01
CA LYS A 485 2.51 -1.67 -31.78
C LYS A 485 4.04 -1.58 -31.86
N LEU A 486 4.71 -1.89 -30.75
CA LEU A 486 6.16 -1.96 -30.70
C LEU A 486 6.72 -2.98 -31.71
N LEU A 487 6.17 -4.19 -31.73
CA LEU A 487 6.57 -5.24 -32.69
C LEU A 487 6.35 -4.83 -34.16
N ARG A 488 5.24 -4.13 -34.43
CA ARG A 488 4.96 -3.60 -35.76
C ARG A 488 5.93 -2.47 -36.13
N ALA A 489 6.14 -1.51 -35.22
CA ALA A 489 7.03 -0.36 -35.44
C ALA A 489 8.50 -0.73 -35.59
N THR A 490 8.92 -1.87 -35.04
CA THR A 490 10.29 -2.38 -35.17
C THR A 490 10.48 -3.35 -36.36
N ASN A 491 9.39 -3.85 -36.97
CA ASN A 491 9.42 -4.68 -38.15
C ASN A 491 9.34 -3.83 -39.41
N VAL A 492 10.50 -3.32 -39.86
CA VAL A 492 10.61 -2.31 -40.89
C VAL A 492 11.51 -2.76 -42.06
N ILE A 493 11.15 -2.35 -43.26
CA ILE A 493 11.91 -2.60 -44.50
C ILE A 493 12.05 -1.30 -45.29
N ASN A 494 13.12 -1.16 -46.12
CA ASN A 494 13.30 0.04 -46.93
C ASN A 494 12.42 0.00 -48.18
N VAL A 495 11.62 1.05 -48.39
CA VAL A 495 10.89 1.32 -49.62
C VAL A 495 11.31 2.70 -50.14
N ALA A 496 11.94 2.74 -51.34
CA ALA A 496 12.51 3.96 -51.93
C ALA A 496 13.45 4.73 -50.96
N GLY A 497 14.21 4.00 -50.11
CA GLY A 497 15.15 4.57 -49.15
C GLY A 497 14.52 5.06 -47.86
N VAL A 498 13.21 4.78 -47.64
CA VAL A 498 12.50 5.17 -46.43
C VAL A 498 12.15 3.89 -45.64
N PRO A 499 12.55 3.79 -44.34
CA PRO A 499 12.08 2.72 -43.46
C PRO A 499 10.56 2.73 -43.36
N THR A 500 9.93 1.61 -43.69
CA THR A 500 8.47 1.48 -43.77
C THR A 500 8.06 0.23 -42.97
N CYS A 501 7.05 0.34 -42.10
CA CYS A 501 6.51 -0.82 -41.37
C CYS A 501 5.94 -1.85 -42.37
N VAL A 502 6.20 -3.12 -42.11
CA VAL A 502 5.62 -4.22 -42.91
C VAL A 502 4.09 -4.22 -42.82
N SER A 503 3.56 -3.86 -41.66
CA SER A 503 2.13 -3.76 -41.38
C SER A 503 1.40 -2.66 -42.17
N VAL A 504 2.12 -1.63 -42.65
CA VAL A 504 1.58 -0.65 -43.63
C VAL A 504 1.47 -1.28 -45.01
N LEU A 505 2.47 -2.08 -45.39
CA LEU A 505 2.52 -2.70 -46.71
C LEU A 505 1.47 -3.79 -46.91
N ASP A 506 1.19 -4.57 -45.87
CA ASP A 506 0.19 -5.64 -45.88
C ASP A 506 -1.22 -5.18 -45.46
N GLY A 507 -1.33 -3.92 -45.02
CA GLY A 507 -2.58 -3.29 -44.58
C GLY A 507 -3.09 -3.72 -43.21
N SER A 508 -2.31 -4.49 -42.46
CA SER A 508 -2.70 -4.93 -41.12
C SER A 508 -2.64 -3.80 -40.08
N ASP A 509 -1.84 -2.74 -40.31
CA ASP A 509 -1.79 -1.52 -39.51
C ASP A 509 -1.29 -0.36 -40.41
N PRO A 510 -2.20 0.34 -41.09
CA PRO A 510 -1.85 1.45 -41.98
C PRO A 510 -1.29 2.69 -41.23
N ASP A 511 -1.52 2.79 -39.92
CA ASP A 511 -1.09 3.92 -39.10
C ASP A 511 0.28 3.67 -38.43
N CYS A 512 0.93 2.54 -38.72
CA CYS A 512 2.22 2.20 -38.13
C CYS A 512 3.31 3.21 -38.46
N ILE A 513 4.00 3.68 -37.45
CA ILE A 513 5.16 4.59 -37.56
C ILE A 513 6.42 3.81 -37.20
N PRO A 514 7.45 3.77 -38.10
CA PRO A 514 8.70 3.07 -37.85
C PRO A 514 9.43 3.59 -36.59
N TYR A 515 9.83 2.66 -35.69
CA TYR A 515 10.62 2.95 -34.52
C TYR A 515 12.04 2.40 -34.71
N ASN A 516 13.05 3.32 -34.63
CA ASN A 516 14.44 2.91 -34.72
C ASN A 516 15.00 2.62 -33.29
N LEU A 517 15.14 1.33 -32.96
CA LEU A 517 15.74 0.88 -31.69
C LEU A 517 17.19 1.33 -31.49
N PHE A 518 17.91 1.61 -32.57
CA PHE A 518 19.32 2.00 -32.58
C PHE A 518 19.51 3.51 -32.53
N SER A 519 18.43 4.27 -32.52
CA SER A 519 18.43 5.71 -32.24
C SER A 519 18.42 5.96 -30.75
N GLY A 520 18.99 7.08 -30.32
CA GLY A 520 19.04 7.50 -28.95
C GLY A 520 20.43 7.44 -28.36
N GLY A 521 20.75 8.44 -27.56
CA GLY A 521 22.06 8.61 -26.94
C GLY A 521 22.13 8.11 -25.50
N LEU A 522 23.29 8.29 -24.91
CA LEU A 522 23.50 8.13 -23.49
C LEU A 522 22.77 9.26 -22.72
N PRO A 523 22.38 9.05 -21.45
CA PRO A 523 21.81 10.11 -20.61
C PRO A 523 22.72 11.36 -20.66
N GLY A 524 22.14 12.50 -21.05
CA GLY A 524 22.88 13.76 -21.22
C GLY A 524 23.26 14.08 -22.66
N ASP A 525 23.08 13.18 -23.63
CA ASP A 525 23.29 13.46 -25.04
C ASP A 525 22.15 14.31 -25.63
N ALA A 526 22.51 15.37 -26.35
CA ALA A 526 21.59 16.20 -27.14
C ALA A 526 20.78 15.41 -28.19
N GLY A 527 21.16 14.16 -28.45
CA GLY A 527 20.52 13.26 -29.40
C GLY A 527 19.12 12.81 -29.01
N ILE A 528 18.83 12.62 -27.71
CA ILE A 528 17.48 12.21 -27.25
C ILE A 528 16.46 13.32 -27.55
N GLN A 529 16.80 14.57 -27.23
CA GLN A 529 15.90 15.69 -27.50
C GLN A 529 15.68 15.88 -29.00
N ALA A 530 16.71 15.66 -29.81
CA ALA A 530 16.58 15.75 -31.27
C ALA A 530 15.66 14.66 -31.86
N ILE A 531 15.59 13.50 -31.21
CA ILE A 531 14.67 12.40 -31.61
C ILE A 531 13.24 12.74 -31.21
N LEU A 532 13.04 13.27 -30.01
CA LEU A 532 11.75 13.78 -29.54
C LEU A 532 11.19 14.88 -30.44
N ASP A 533 12.06 15.83 -30.82
CA ASP A 533 11.67 16.95 -31.65
C ASP A 533 11.41 16.52 -33.13
N ALA A 534 12.03 15.41 -33.57
CA ALA A 534 11.89 14.94 -34.93
C ALA A 534 10.63 14.07 -35.18
N ASN A 535 10.13 13.33 -34.17
CA ASN A 535 9.04 12.36 -34.31
C ASN A 535 8.14 12.19 -33.08
N PRO A 536 7.42 13.23 -32.63
CA PRO A 536 6.51 13.10 -31.50
C PRO A 536 5.36 12.10 -31.75
N GLU A 537 5.03 11.84 -33.01
CA GLU A 537 3.97 10.93 -33.43
C GLU A 537 4.26 9.45 -33.08
N ILE A 538 5.55 9.07 -32.98
CA ILE A 538 5.97 7.70 -32.60
C ILE A 538 5.44 7.38 -31.19
N GLN A 539 5.53 8.33 -30.26
CA GLN A 539 5.06 8.12 -28.90
C GLN A 539 3.54 7.96 -28.85
N THR A 540 2.83 8.83 -29.55
CA THR A 540 1.36 8.73 -29.66
C THR A 540 0.94 7.42 -30.34
N TYR A 541 1.74 6.88 -31.26
CA TYR A 541 1.45 5.60 -31.87
C TYR A 541 1.70 4.43 -30.92
N MET A 542 2.82 4.41 -30.19
CA MET A 542 3.25 3.25 -29.38
C MET A 542 2.64 3.25 -27.98
N ALA A 543 2.54 4.41 -27.34
CA ALA A 543 2.01 4.54 -25.99
C ALA A 543 0.48 4.69 -26.05
N ILE A 544 -0.23 3.61 -25.74
CA ILE A 544 -1.69 3.62 -25.63
C ILE A 544 -2.10 3.66 -24.17
N PRO A 545 -3.05 4.52 -23.79
CA PRO A 545 -3.59 4.47 -22.44
C PRO A 545 -4.38 3.17 -22.22
N ASN A 546 -4.26 2.59 -21.04
CA ASN A 546 -5.10 1.49 -20.58
C ASN A 546 -6.07 2.01 -19.52
N PHE A 547 -7.28 1.49 -19.53
CA PHE A 547 -8.33 1.87 -18.60
C PHE A 547 -8.78 0.67 -17.78
N ILE A 548 -8.92 0.91 -16.50
CA ILE A 548 -9.49 -0.06 -15.58
C ILE A 548 -10.65 0.63 -14.86
N LEU A 549 -11.81 -0.01 -14.88
CA LEU A 549 -12.99 0.41 -14.14
C LEU A 549 -13.33 -0.66 -13.12
N GLY A 550 -13.91 -0.26 -12.01
CA GLY A 550 -14.38 -1.21 -11.01
C GLY A 550 -15.43 -0.60 -10.12
N ASP A 551 -16.25 -1.46 -9.57
CA ASP A 551 -17.22 -1.10 -8.54
C ASP A 551 -17.22 -2.20 -7.46
N SER A 552 -17.45 -1.78 -6.22
CA SER A 552 -17.65 -2.67 -5.09
C SER A 552 -18.76 -2.12 -4.23
N SER A 553 -19.59 -3.00 -3.71
CA SER A 553 -20.68 -2.62 -2.81
C SER A 553 -20.70 -3.51 -1.57
N GLU A 554 -21.13 -2.92 -0.46
CA GLU A 554 -21.43 -3.63 0.78
C GLU A 554 -22.79 -3.16 1.32
N THR A 555 -23.66 -4.10 1.59
CA THR A 555 -24.96 -3.85 2.22
C THR A 555 -25.04 -4.60 3.54
N ILE A 556 -25.36 -3.88 4.62
CA ILE A 556 -25.45 -4.44 5.98
C ILE A 556 -26.86 -4.16 6.53
N PHE A 557 -27.54 -5.19 6.96
CA PHE A 557 -28.71 -5.08 7.82
C PHE A 557 -28.36 -5.63 9.20
N GLN A 558 -28.58 -4.85 10.24
CA GLN A 558 -28.33 -5.24 11.62
C GLN A 558 -29.53 -4.97 12.48
N ALA A 559 -29.83 -5.88 13.41
CA ALA A 559 -30.85 -5.70 14.41
C ALA A 559 -30.42 -6.35 15.72
N TYR A 560 -30.43 -5.61 16.81
CA TYR A 560 -30.12 -6.17 18.13
C TYR A 560 -30.97 -5.55 19.22
N VAL A 561 -31.03 -6.25 20.35
CA VAL A 561 -31.59 -5.76 21.59
C VAL A 561 -30.56 -5.90 22.69
N GLU A 562 -30.49 -4.91 23.56
CA GLU A 562 -29.60 -4.89 24.71
C GLU A 562 -30.38 -4.55 25.97
N GLY A 563 -29.92 -5.04 27.12
CA GLY A 563 -30.57 -4.68 28.39
C GLY A 563 -30.23 -5.57 29.54
N GLU A 564 -30.77 -5.21 30.70
CA GLU A 564 -30.60 -5.99 31.91
C GLU A 564 -31.59 -7.16 31.95
N THR A 565 -31.05 -8.33 32.21
CA THR A 565 -31.87 -9.53 32.45
C THR A 565 -32.49 -9.47 33.84
N ARG A 566 -33.37 -10.43 34.17
CA ARG A 566 -33.87 -10.61 35.56
C ARG A 566 -33.00 -11.54 36.40
N ILE A 567 -31.84 -11.93 35.87
CA ILE A 567 -30.94 -12.88 36.53
C ILE A 567 -29.82 -12.07 37.20
N SER A 568 -29.64 -12.25 38.51
CA SER A 568 -28.53 -11.66 39.25
C SER A 568 -27.76 -12.76 39.97
N ILE A 569 -26.46 -12.62 40.00
CA ILE A 569 -25.59 -13.43 40.89
C ILE A 569 -25.85 -13.00 42.34
N PRO A 570 -25.90 -13.90 43.32
CA PRO A 570 -26.05 -13.51 44.71
C PRO A 570 -24.99 -12.52 45.15
N ASN A 571 -25.42 -11.38 45.68
CA ASN A 571 -24.60 -10.23 46.10
C ASN A 571 -23.96 -9.41 44.95
N ALA A 572 -24.38 -9.63 43.71
CA ALA A 572 -23.99 -8.75 42.61
C ALA A 572 -24.64 -7.36 42.77
N PRO A 573 -23.97 -6.29 42.34
CA PRO A 573 -24.50 -4.93 42.37
C PRO A 573 -25.64 -4.68 41.38
N ALA A 574 -25.66 -5.42 40.27
CA ALA A 574 -26.67 -5.30 39.21
C ALA A 574 -27.01 -6.68 38.60
N PRO A 575 -28.12 -6.79 37.89
CA PRO A 575 -28.43 -7.96 37.05
C PRO A 575 -27.41 -8.16 35.92
N ILE A 576 -27.42 -9.37 35.35
CA ILE A 576 -26.64 -9.67 34.11
C ILE A 576 -27.20 -8.83 32.97
N SER A 577 -26.36 -8.09 32.31
CA SER A 577 -26.65 -7.41 31.03
C SER A 577 -26.47 -8.37 29.88
N ALA A 578 -27.30 -8.26 28.83
CA ALA A 578 -27.23 -9.12 27.66
C ALA A 578 -27.50 -8.32 26.38
N VAL A 579 -26.81 -8.69 25.31
CA VAL A 579 -27.08 -8.28 23.93
C VAL A 579 -27.42 -9.52 23.10
N PHE A 580 -28.46 -9.43 22.29
CA PHE A 580 -28.80 -10.44 21.31
C PHE A 580 -28.96 -9.76 19.96
N GLY A 581 -28.28 -10.21 18.94
CA GLY A 581 -28.35 -9.57 17.64
C GLY A 581 -28.29 -10.53 16.47
N TYR A 582 -28.72 -9.96 15.35
CA TYR A 582 -28.65 -10.54 14.01
C TYR A 582 -28.04 -9.52 13.07
N GLU A 583 -27.14 -9.98 12.21
CA GLU A 583 -26.56 -9.19 11.12
C GLU A 583 -26.63 -9.99 9.82
N SER A 584 -26.94 -9.31 8.72
CA SER A 584 -26.82 -9.86 7.38
C SER A 584 -26.01 -8.89 6.55
N ARG A 585 -25.00 -9.42 5.86
CA ARG A 585 -24.08 -8.63 5.05
C ARG A 585 -23.97 -9.24 3.67
N GLU A 586 -24.03 -8.41 2.63
CA GLU A 586 -23.87 -8.77 1.23
C GLU A 586 -22.72 -7.94 0.66
N LEU A 587 -21.75 -8.60 0.01
CA LEU A 587 -20.62 -7.97 -0.64
C LEU A 587 -20.57 -8.40 -2.10
N GLU A 588 -20.36 -7.41 -2.97
CA GLU A 588 -20.15 -7.64 -4.40
C GLU A 588 -18.97 -6.80 -4.90
N SER A 589 -18.26 -7.30 -5.91
CA SER A 589 -17.19 -6.55 -6.58
C SER A 589 -17.10 -6.94 -8.04
N ASP A 590 -16.88 -5.93 -8.90
CA ASP A 590 -16.68 -6.08 -10.33
C ASP A 590 -15.50 -5.19 -10.78
N TYR A 591 -14.43 -5.81 -11.30
CA TYR A 591 -13.20 -5.15 -11.72
C TYR A 591 -12.94 -5.46 -13.18
N ARG A 592 -12.95 -4.45 -14.03
CA ARG A 592 -13.04 -4.53 -15.49
C ARG A 592 -11.86 -3.81 -16.17
N PRO A 593 -10.72 -4.48 -16.40
CA PRO A 593 -9.68 -3.95 -17.26
C PRO A 593 -10.14 -3.87 -18.73
N ASP A 594 -9.60 -2.95 -19.50
CA ASP A 594 -9.86 -2.86 -20.93
C ASP A 594 -9.28 -4.05 -21.72
N ALA A 595 -9.62 -4.17 -22.99
CA ALA A 595 -9.20 -5.29 -23.84
C ALA A 595 -7.68 -5.36 -24.03
N SER A 596 -6.99 -4.23 -24.04
CA SER A 596 -5.52 -4.17 -24.17
C SER A 596 -4.83 -4.67 -22.90
N ALA A 597 -5.30 -4.26 -21.74
CA ALA A 597 -4.82 -4.73 -20.44
C ALA A 597 -5.07 -6.25 -20.26
N GLN A 598 -6.26 -6.74 -20.68
CA GLN A 598 -6.61 -8.17 -20.65
C GLN A 598 -5.80 -9.00 -21.66
N ALA A 599 -5.37 -8.41 -22.77
CA ALA A 599 -4.52 -9.07 -23.78
C ALA A 599 -3.03 -9.06 -23.42
N ALA A 600 -2.64 -8.51 -22.27
CA ALA A 600 -1.24 -8.25 -21.89
C ALA A 600 -0.48 -7.40 -22.93
N ASP A 601 -1.15 -6.52 -23.67
CA ASP A 601 -0.53 -5.66 -24.70
C ASP A 601 0.11 -4.42 -24.06
N ARG A 602 0.94 -4.65 -23.04
CA ARG A 602 1.65 -3.60 -22.30
C ARG A 602 3.03 -4.09 -21.88
N THR A 603 4.06 -3.34 -22.23
CA THR A 603 5.43 -3.69 -21.87
C THR A 603 5.66 -3.60 -20.36
N GLY A 604 6.42 -4.54 -19.79
CA GLY A 604 6.76 -4.55 -18.37
C GLY A 604 5.61 -4.91 -17.43
N ALA A 605 4.45 -5.33 -17.97
CA ALA A 605 3.31 -5.74 -17.14
C ALA A 605 3.37 -7.19 -16.65
N GLY A 606 4.31 -7.99 -17.19
CA GLY A 606 4.44 -9.42 -16.87
C GLY A 606 3.36 -10.29 -17.50
N GLY A 607 2.11 -9.82 -17.64
CA GLY A 607 1.00 -10.55 -18.22
C GLY A 607 -0.33 -9.80 -18.18
N PRO A 608 -1.46 -10.50 -18.45
CA PRO A 608 -2.78 -9.89 -18.50
C PRO A 608 -3.25 -9.41 -17.13
N ILE A 609 -3.94 -8.28 -17.11
CA ILE A 609 -4.74 -7.87 -15.96
C ILE A 609 -6.09 -8.57 -16.09
N VAL A 610 -6.42 -9.43 -15.14
CA VAL A 610 -7.62 -10.27 -15.23
C VAL A 610 -8.81 -9.56 -14.60
N ALA A 611 -9.96 -9.63 -15.26
CA ALA A 611 -11.22 -9.16 -14.69
C ALA A 611 -11.61 -10.01 -13.48
N LEU A 612 -12.31 -9.37 -12.52
CA LEU A 612 -12.89 -10.02 -11.35
C LEU A 612 -14.37 -9.67 -11.31
N ALA A 613 -15.22 -10.65 -11.10
CA ALA A 613 -16.61 -10.44 -10.70
C ALA A 613 -16.99 -11.52 -9.69
N GLY A 614 -17.48 -11.11 -8.54
CA GLY A 614 -17.85 -12.05 -7.48
C GLY A 614 -18.47 -11.36 -6.29
N GLY A 615 -19.04 -12.18 -5.41
CA GLY A 615 -19.66 -11.71 -4.19
C GLY A 615 -20.03 -12.87 -3.28
N TYR A 616 -20.44 -12.55 -2.06
CA TYR A 616 -20.99 -13.50 -1.11
C TYR A 616 -21.89 -12.79 -0.08
N ASP A 617 -22.77 -13.59 0.51
CA ASP A 617 -23.62 -13.19 1.63
C ASP A 617 -23.16 -13.86 2.90
N VAL A 618 -23.37 -13.21 4.04
CA VAL A 618 -23.19 -13.80 5.36
C VAL A 618 -24.38 -13.45 6.26
N LYS A 619 -24.79 -14.40 7.11
CA LYS A 619 -25.82 -14.24 8.13
C LYS A 619 -25.22 -14.60 9.48
N GLU A 620 -25.30 -13.67 10.40
CA GLU A 620 -24.62 -13.81 11.68
C GLU A 620 -25.59 -13.62 12.84
N TYR A 621 -25.37 -14.40 13.89
CA TYR A 621 -26.10 -14.29 15.16
C TYR A 621 -25.08 -14.08 16.27
N PHE A 622 -25.32 -13.11 17.15
CA PHE A 622 -24.39 -12.81 18.23
C PHE A 622 -25.08 -12.64 19.58
N LEU A 623 -24.33 -12.98 20.61
CA LEU A 623 -24.71 -12.86 22.01
C LEU A 623 -23.56 -12.27 22.80
N GLU A 624 -23.84 -11.25 23.63
CA GLU A 624 -22.88 -10.75 24.61
C GLU A 624 -23.54 -10.77 26.00
N LEU A 625 -22.76 -11.06 27.02
CA LEU A 625 -23.17 -11.07 28.42
C LEU A 625 -22.16 -10.26 29.26
N GLY A 626 -22.67 -9.29 29.99
CA GLY A 626 -21.94 -8.59 31.04
C GLY A 626 -22.41 -9.06 32.40
N ILE A 627 -21.50 -9.62 33.17
CA ILE A 627 -21.83 -10.37 34.39
C ILE A 627 -21.16 -9.72 35.60
N PRO A 628 -21.81 -8.76 36.28
CA PRO A 628 -21.29 -8.20 37.49
C PRO A 628 -21.34 -9.26 38.60
N VAL A 629 -20.19 -9.65 39.13
CA VAL A 629 -20.10 -10.67 40.21
C VAL A 629 -20.09 -10.02 41.56
N THR A 630 -19.35 -8.94 41.70
CA THR A 630 -19.29 -8.06 42.87
C THR A 630 -19.03 -6.63 42.43
N ASP A 631 -19.06 -5.64 43.31
CA ASP A 631 -18.63 -4.26 43.04
C ASP A 631 -17.19 -4.16 42.51
N LYS A 632 -16.39 -5.23 42.63
CA LYS A 632 -14.97 -5.27 42.22
C LYS A 632 -14.66 -6.28 41.13
N ILE A 633 -15.59 -7.10 40.72
CA ILE A 633 -15.37 -8.17 39.78
C ILE A 633 -16.48 -8.18 38.74
N ASN A 634 -16.10 -7.96 37.47
CA ASN A 634 -16.95 -8.08 36.29
C ASN A 634 -16.42 -9.18 35.39
N LEU A 635 -17.30 -9.98 34.82
CA LEU A 635 -16.98 -10.94 33.78
C LEU A 635 -17.74 -10.58 32.51
N GLU A 636 -17.15 -10.89 31.37
CA GLU A 636 -17.77 -10.79 30.06
C GLU A 636 -17.74 -12.13 29.34
N ALA A 637 -18.78 -12.42 28.56
CA ALA A 637 -18.80 -13.55 27.65
C ALA A 637 -19.47 -13.14 26.35
N GLY A 638 -18.93 -13.57 25.23
CA GLY A 638 -19.46 -13.32 23.90
C GLY A 638 -19.41 -14.56 23.02
N ALA A 639 -20.35 -14.66 22.10
CA ALA A 639 -20.36 -15.68 21.06
C ALA A 639 -20.99 -15.13 19.79
N ARG A 640 -20.42 -15.47 18.63
CA ARG A 640 -20.94 -15.13 17.30
C ARG A 640 -20.84 -16.36 16.39
N PHE A 641 -21.86 -16.56 15.60
CA PHE A 641 -21.98 -17.64 14.62
C PHE A 641 -22.32 -17.05 13.28
N ALA A 642 -21.57 -17.38 12.24
CA ALA A 642 -21.74 -16.85 10.89
C ALA A 642 -21.88 -18.00 9.87
N ASP A 643 -22.84 -17.85 8.97
CA ASP A 643 -23.15 -18.77 7.85
C ASP A 643 -22.94 -18.00 6.54
N TYR A 644 -21.95 -18.42 5.76
CA TYR A 644 -21.56 -17.80 4.48
C TYR A 644 -22.14 -18.56 3.29
N SER A 645 -22.56 -17.84 2.26
CA SER A 645 -23.04 -18.43 1.00
C SER A 645 -21.97 -19.22 0.22
N THR A 646 -20.74 -19.24 0.69
CA THR A 646 -19.60 -20.02 0.16
C THR A 646 -19.45 -21.40 0.79
N ASP A 647 -20.46 -21.89 1.48
CA ASP A 647 -20.44 -23.16 2.23
C ASP A 647 -19.37 -23.21 3.36
N ASN A 648 -19.01 -22.04 3.90
CA ASN A 648 -18.12 -21.90 5.07
C ASN A 648 -18.94 -21.36 6.25
N ASP A 649 -18.76 -21.98 7.42
CA ASP A 649 -19.31 -21.51 8.69
C ASP A 649 -18.17 -21.05 9.59
N THR A 650 -18.39 -20.01 10.39
CA THR A 650 -17.41 -19.59 11.38
C THR A 650 -18.06 -19.32 12.74
N ASP A 651 -17.28 -19.52 13.81
CA ASP A 651 -17.67 -19.17 15.15
C ASP A 651 -16.57 -18.40 15.87
N ALA A 652 -16.96 -17.54 16.80
CA ALA A 652 -16.06 -16.77 17.62
C ALA A 652 -16.58 -16.64 19.04
N PHE A 653 -15.67 -16.75 20.02
CA PHE A 653 -16.00 -16.67 21.44
C PHE A 653 -15.11 -15.65 22.15
N LYS A 654 -15.66 -15.02 23.16
CA LYS A 654 -14.93 -14.10 24.07
C LYS A 654 -15.23 -14.45 25.50
N PHE A 655 -14.20 -14.48 26.34
CA PHE A 655 -14.30 -14.53 27.79
C PHE A 655 -13.38 -13.49 28.39
N GLY A 656 -13.95 -12.59 29.19
CA GLY A 656 -13.22 -11.49 29.81
C GLY A 656 -13.46 -11.44 31.31
N ALA A 657 -12.48 -10.97 32.05
CA ALA A 657 -12.56 -10.72 33.49
C ALA A 657 -11.89 -9.39 33.84
N TYR A 658 -12.55 -8.61 34.65
CA TYR A 658 -12.00 -7.42 35.30
C TYR A 658 -12.11 -7.58 36.82
N TRP A 659 -11.00 -7.25 37.51
CA TRP A 659 -10.93 -7.29 38.98
C TRP A 659 -10.24 -6.04 39.54
N GLN A 660 -10.99 -5.25 40.30
CA GLN A 660 -10.45 -4.18 41.10
C GLN A 660 -9.82 -4.76 42.37
N ALA A 661 -8.54 -5.15 42.30
CA ALA A 661 -7.84 -5.84 43.36
C ALA A 661 -7.68 -4.96 44.60
N THR A 662 -7.34 -3.69 44.42
CA THR A 662 -7.29 -2.65 45.47
C THR A 662 -7.85 -1.35 44.88
N ASP A 663 -7.95 -0.29 45.68
CA ASP A 663 -8.36 1.04 45.18
C ASP A 663 -7.33 1.63 44.18
N GLU A 664 -6.11 1.10 44.13
CA GLU A 664 -4.99 1.57 43.31
C GLU A 664 -4.66 0.60 42.16
N VAL A 665 -5.11 -0.63 42.22
CA VAL A 665 -4.71 -1.69 41.26
C VAL A 665 -5.93 -2.40 40.76
N SER A 666 -6.07 -2.42 39.42
CA SER A 666 -6.99 -3.30 38.74
C SER A 666 -6.27 -4.24 37.78
N VAL A 667 -6.84 -5.41 37.56
CA VAL A 667 -6.36 -6.44 36.64
C VAL A 667 -7.50 -6.79 35.70
N ARG A 668 -7.15 -6.93 34.44
CA ARG A 668 -8.07 -7.37 33.39
C ARG A 668 -7.45 -8.49 32.59
N GLY A 669 -8.27 -9.32 31.98
CA GLY A 669 -7.79 -10.34 31.08
C GLY A 669 -8.90 -10.77 30.13
N THR A 670 -8.54 -11.06 28.89
CA THR A 670 -9.46 -11.52 27.87
C THR A 670 -8.84 -12.67 27.10
N PHE A 671 -9.61 -13.75 26.96
CA PHE A 671 -9.34 -14.82 25.99
C PHE A 671 -10.43 -14.79 24.94
N GLN A 672 -10.04 -14.85 23.67
CA GLN A 672 -11.01 -14.84 22.57
C GLN A 672 -10.50 -15.61 21.37
N THR A 673 -11.43 -16.24 20.68
CA THR A 673 -11.24 -16.78 19.34
C THR A 673 -11.82 -15.83 18.32
N ALA A 674 -11.22 -15.78 17.16
CA ALA A 674 -11.69 -14.95 16.05
C ALA A 674 -11.53 -15.72 14.74
N SER A 675 -12.33 -15.36 13.74
CA SER A 675 -12.26 -15.97 12.41
C SER A 675 -12.37 -14.93 11.31
N ARG A 676 -11.75 -15.18 10.16
CA ARG A 676 -11.84 -14.32 8.97
C ARG A 676 -12.13 -15.17 7.74
N HIS A 677 -13.22 -14.85 7.07
CA HIS A 677 -13.53 -15.41 5.76
C HIS A 677 -12.67 -14.76 4.67
N GLY A 678 -12.31 -15.51 3.62
CA GLY A 678 -11.58 -14.97 2.48
C GLY A 678 -12.33 -13.84 1.78
N SER A 679 -11.64 -12.77 1.43
CA SER A 679 -12.20 -11.66 0.64
C SER A 679 -12.54 -12.11 -0.79
N ILE A 680 -13.36 -11.32 -1.49
CA ILE A 680 -13.73 -11.60 -2.90
C ILE A 680 -12.50 -11.76 -3.79
N THR A 681 -11.46 -10.95 -3.59
CA THR A 681 -10.19 -11.08 -4.30
C THR A 681 -9.48 -12.38 -4.00
N GLU A 682 -9.43 -12.78 -2.73
CA GLU A 682 -8.76 -14.01 -2.30
C GLU A 682 -9.47 -15.26 -2.86
N LEU A 683 -10.78 -15.21 -3.00
CA LEU A 683 -11.58 -16.31 -3.50
C LEU A 683 -11.68 -16.36 -5.02
N TYR A 684 -11.99 -15.24 -5.69
CA TYR A 684 -12.50 -15.25 -7.06
C TYR A 684 -11.61 -14.52 -8.07
N ARG A 685 -10.49 -13.90 -7.67
CA ARG A 685 -9.58 -13.29 -8.63
C ARG A 685 -9.09 -14.32 -9.63
N GLY A 686 -9.33 -14.09 -10.90
CA GLY A 686 -8.79 -14.92 -11.97
C GLY A 686 -7.25 -14.95 -11.92
N GLN A 687 -6.65 -15.98 -12.49
CA GLN A 687 -5.19 -16.06 -12.58
C GLN A 687 -4.65 -14.95 -13.48
N GLY A 688 -3.70 -14.18 -12.96
CA GLY A 688 -3.06 -13.08 -13.68
C GLY A 688 -1.59 -12.97 -13.30
N SER A 689 -0.77 -12.46 -14.22
CA SER A 689 0.63 -12.17 -13.94
C SER A 689 0.79 -10.88 -13.14
N SER A 690 1.78 -10.89 -12.26
CA SER A 690 2.26 -9.75 -11.50
C SER A 690 3.78 -9.81 -11.43
N LEU A 691 4.39 -8.85 -10.77
CA LEU A 691 5.83 -8.80 -10.54
C LEU A 691 6.13 -8.94 -9.05
N THR A 692 7.28 -9.56 -8.74
CA THR A 692 7.86 -9.57 -7.41
C THR A 692 9.34 -9.30 -7.49
N ASP A 693 9.89 -8.65 -6.48
CA ASP A 693 11.33 -8.46 -6.36
C ASP A 693 11.96 -9.75 -5.82
N LEU A 694 13.01 -10.24 -6.46
CA LEU A 694 13.79 -11.40 -6.03
C LEU A 694 15.27 -11.12 -6.25
N ASP A 695 16.10 -11.75 -5.42
CA ASP A 695 17.54 -11.87 -5.68
C ASP A 695 17.79 -12.48 -7.07
N PRO A 696 18.99 -12.25 -7.64
CA PRO A 696 19.36 -12.86 -8.91
C PRO A 696 19.11 -14.37 -8.91
N ASP A 697 18.59 -14.87 -10.02
CA ASP A 697 18.30 -16.30 -10.17
C ASP A 697 19.52 -17.16 -9.81
N PRO A 698 19.45 -17.99 -8.76
CA PRO A 698 20.62 -18.71 -8.23
C PRO A 698 21.19 -19.78 -9.17
N CYS A 699 20.53 -20.03 -10.30
CA CYS A 699 20.98 -20.92 -11.36
C CYS A 699 21.72 -20.20 -12.50
N GLY A 700 21.73 -18.87 -12.45
CA GLY A 700 22.36 -18.00 -13.45
C GLY A 700 23.75 -17.53 -13.04
N THR A 701 24.37 -16.74 -13.90
CA THR A 701 25.54 -15.91 -13.57
C THR A 701 25.05 -14.47 -13.49
N ASP A 702 25.33 -13.78 -12.40
CA ASP A 702 25.03 -12.37 -12.29
C ASP A 702 26.01 -11.57 -13.19
N PRO A 703 25.50 -10.87 -14.21
CA PRO A 703 26.36 -10.13 -15.13
C PRO A 703 26.99 -8.88 -14.50
N GLU A 704 26.53 -8.42 -13.34
CA GLU A 704 27.00 -7.23 -12.67
C GLU A 704 28.16 -7.53 -11.71
N THR A 705 28.05 -8.60 -10.94
CA THR A 705 29.11 -9.05 -10.02
C THR A 705 30.05 -10.05 -10.65
N GLY A 706 29.59 -10.82 -11.63
CA GLY A 706 30.29 -11.93 -12.24
C GLY A 706 30.19 -13.24 -11.43
N ASP A 707 29.36 -13.24 -10.39
CA ASP A 707 29.15 -14.43 -9.55
C ASP A 707 28.41 -15.52 -10.35
N GLY A 708 28.93 -16.73 -10.29
CA GLY A 708 28.35 -17.90 -10.96
C GLY A 708 27.17 -18.50 -10.18
N PRO A 709 26.55 -19.58 -10.73
CA PRO A 709 25.43 -20.24 -10.07
C PRO A 709 25.77 -20.70 -8.64
N SER A 710 24.84 -20.47 -7.71
CA SER A 710 24.95 -20.89 -6.30
C SER A 710 24.57 -22.34 -6.08
N TYR A 711 23.85 -22.97 -7.01
CA TYR A 711 23.43 -24.36 -6.97
C TYR A 711 24.00 -25.14 -8.15
N THR A 712 24.08 -26.46 -8.01
CA THR A 712 24.57 -27.33 -9.08
C THR A 712 23.60 -27.44 -10.25
N GLN A 713 24.07 -27.80 -11.43
CA GLN A 713 23.23 -28.03 -12.60
C GLN A 713 22.10 -29.05 -12.34
N ALA A 714 22.36 -30.06 -11.50
CA ALA A 714 21.35 -31.08 -11.17
C ALA A 714 20.24 -30.52 -10.27
N GLU A 715 20.58 -29.65 -9.33
CA GLU A 715 19.61 -28.95 -8.48
C GLU A 715 18.79 -27.95 -9.32
N CYS A 716 19.44 -27.18 -10.16
CA CYS A 716 18.78 -26.23 -11.06
C CYS A 716 17.84 -26.91 -12.07
N ALA A 717 18.15 -28.11 -12.52
CA ALA A 717 17.26 -28.90 -13.37
C ALA A 717 15.92 -29.25 -12.71
N ARG A 718 15.83 -29.28 -11.35
CA ARG A 718 14.59 -29.49 -10.60
C ARG A 718 13.56 -28.38 -10.86
N THR A 719 14.05 -27.17 -11.15
CA THR A 719 13.19 -26.00 -11.48
C THR A 719 12.75 -25.97 -12.96
N GLY A 720 13.04 -27.00 -13.73
CA GLY A 720 12.77 -27.08 -15.16
C GLY A 720 13.83 -26.38 -16.03
N LEU A 721 14.96 -25.93 -15.47
CA LEU A 721 16.02 -25.28 -16.23
C LEU A 721 16.71 -26.28 -17.17
N ALA A 722 16.79 -25.94 -18.45
CA ALA A 722 17.50 -26.76 -19.40
C ALA A 722 19.03 -26.68 -19.16
N ALA A 723 19.75 -27.78 -19.40
CA ALA A 723 21.18 -27.86 -19.14
C ALA A 723 22.03 -26.82 -19.92
N VAL A 724 21.53 -26.37 -21.06
CA VAL A 724 22.19 -25.34 -21.90
C VAL A 724 22.06 -23.93 -21.31
N ASP A 725 21.05 -23.69 -20.49
CA ASP A 725 20.77 -22.37 -19.88
C ASP A 725 21.42 -22.21 -18.49
N TYR A 726 21.91 -23.30 -17.90
CA TYR A 726 22.61 -23.26 -16.62
C TYR A 726 23.87 -22.37 -16.69
N GLY A 727 23.97 -21.45 -15.74
CA GLY A 727 25.03 -20.46 -15.68
C GLY A 727 24.94 -19.36 -16.75
N SER A 728 23.79 -19.24 -17.45
CA SER A 728 23.53 -18.10 -18.32
C SER A 728 23.09 -16.88 -17.54
N ASP A 729 22.96 -15.71 -18.20
CA ASP A 729 22.36 -14.52 -17.62
C ASP A 729 20.86 -14.74 -17.48
N LEU A 730 20.44 -15.18 -16.29
CA LEU A 730 19.04 -15.40 -15.93
C LEU A 730 18.48 -14.26 -15.08
N LYS A 731 19.34 -13.27 -14.70
CA LYS A 731 18.96 -12.12 -13.87
C LYS A 731 17.91 -11.26 -14.57
N SER A 732 16.91 -10.82 -13.80
CA SER A 732 15.99 -9.80 -14.27
C SER A 732 16.69 -8.45 -14.42
N PRO A 733 16.38 -7.64 -15.44
CA PRO A 733 16.98 -6.32 -15.63
C PRO A 733 16.70 -5.29 -14.51
N ALA A 734 15.71 -5.55 -13.69
CA ALA A 734 15.25 -4.67 -12.62
C ALA A 734 15.00 -5.42 -11.32
N ASP A 735 15.58 -6.62 -11.21
CA ASP A 735 15.37 -7.57 -10.11
C ASP A 735 13.88 -7.95 -9.87
N GLN A 736 13.02 -7.67 -10.85
CA GLN A 736 11.60 -8.02 -10.87
C GLN A 736 11.36 -9.28 -11.69
N TYR A 737 10.69 -10.24 -11.11
CA TYR A 737 10.38 -11.54 -11.69
C TYR A 737 8.88 -11.73 -11.80
N ASN A 738 8.43 -12.50 -12.79
CA ASN A 738 7.01 -12.74 -12.99
C ASN A 738 6.50 -13.75 -11.96
N ILE A 739 5.35 -13.43 -11.40
CA ILE A 739 4.56 -14.35 -10.60
C ILE A 739 3.16 -14.49 -11.21
N LEU A 740 2.59 -15.69 -11.10
CA LEU A 740 1.19 -15.94 -11.40
C LEU A 740 0.40 -15.87 -10.11
N THR A 741 -0.35 -14.81 -9.92
CA THR A 741 -1.26 -14.64 -8.79
C THR A 741 -2.69 -15.05 -9.16
N GLY A 742 -3.51 -15.38 -8.18
CA GLY A 742 -4.92 -15.68 -8.42
C GLY A 742 -5.63 -16.11 -7.16
N GLY A 743 -6.96 -15.98 -7.16
CA GLY A 743 -7.83 -16.43 -6.09
C GLY A 743 -7.96 -17.96 -6.04
N ASN A 744 -8.52 -18.43 -4.92
CA ASN A 744 -8.83 -19.82 -4.70
C ASN A 744 -10.20 -19.96 -4.01
N PRO A 745 -11.22 -20.44 -4.72
CA PRO A 745 -12.58 -20.58 -4.14
C PRO A 745 -12.69 -21.70 -3.08
N ASN A 746 -11.63 -22.48 -2.87
CA ASN A 746 -11.59 -23.56 -1.87
C ASN A 746 -10.89 -23.14 -0.57
N LEU A 747 -10.64 -21.85 -0.38
CA LEU A 747 -10.07 -21.34 0.88
C LEU A 747 -11.03 -21.61 2.03
N ILE A 748 -10.47 -22.05 3.15
CA ILE A 748 -11.15 -22.07 4.45
C ILE A 748 -10.93 -20.76 5.20
N PRO A 749 -11.78 -20.39 6.16
CA PRO A 749 -11.54 -19.23 7.01
C PRO A 749 -10.23 -19.34 7.79
N GLU A 750 -9.58 -18.20 8.03
CA GLU A 750 -8.49 -18.08 9.00
C GLU A 750 -9.07 -18.14 10.41
N GLU A 751 -8.33 -18.71 11.33
CA GLU A 751 -8.66 -18.73 12.75
C GLU A 751 -7.60 -18.00 13.57
N SER A 752 -8.00 -17.40 14.69
CA SER A 752 -7.08 -16.77 15.64
C SER A 752 -7.50 -17.05 17.06
N GLU A 753 -6.51 -17.31 17.92
CA GLU A 753 -6.65 -17.27 19.37
C GLU A 753 -5.87 -16.09 19.93
N SER A 754 -6.47 -15.36 20.85
CA SER A 754 -5.83 -14.20 21.48
C SER A 754 -6.04 -14.23 22.99
N LEU A 755 -4.93 -14.05 23.73
CA LEU A 755 -4.92 -13.85 25.19
C LEU A 755 -4.35 -12.47 25.49
N THR A 756 -5.08 -11.66 26.26
CA THR A 756 -4.55 -10.40 26.79
C THR A 756 -4.65 -10.39 28.33
N LEU A 757 -3.61 -9.89 28.99
CA LEU A 757 -3.57 -9.72 30.44
C LEU A 757 -3.06 -8.33 30.77
N GLY A 758 -3.87 -7.52 31.45
CA GLY A 758 -3.56 -6.13 31.75
C GLY A 758 -3.56 -5.82 33.24
N LEU A 759 -2.65 -4.96 33.65
CA LEU A 759 -2.58 -4.37 34.99
C LEU A 759 -2.64 -2.85 34.85
N VAL A 760 -3.60 -2.23 35.54
CA VAL A 760 -3.70 -0.78 35.63
C VAL A 760 -3.37 -0.37 37.06
N TRP A 761 -2.44 0.58 37.22
CA TRP A 761 -1.98 1.08 38.52
C TRP A 761 -2.14 2.60 38.59
N THR A 762 -2.93 3.05 39.61
CA THR A 762 -3.19 4.46 39.90
C THR A 762 -2.76 4.78 41.34
N PRO A 763 -1.44 4.97 41.59
CA PRO A 763 -0.90 5.08 42.94
C PRO A 763 -1.39 6.35 43.66
N SER A 764 -1.96 6.21 44.81
CA SER A 764 -2.38 7.34 45.68
C SER A 764 -1.19 8.23 46.13
N ALA A 765 0.03 7.65 46.16
CA ALA A 765 1.26 8.34 46.48
C ALA A 765 1.70 9.34 45.38
N VAL A 766 1.22 9.18 44.13
CA VAL A 766 1.49 10.05 43.01
C VAL A 766 0.14 10.36 42.32
N PRO A 767 -0.63 11.31 42.86
CA PRO A 767 -1.98 11.60 42.37
C PRO A 767 -1.98 11.99 40.91
N GLY A 768 -2.88 11.41 40.14
CA GLY A 768 -3.02 11.62 38.69
C GLY A 768 -2.19 10.70 37.80
N LEU A 769 -1.20 9.97 38.32
CA LEU A 769 -0.47 8.98 37.53
C LEU A 769 -1.36 7.77 37.26
N THR A 770 -1.46 7.41 35.98
CA THR A 770 -1.99 6.13 35.53
C THR A 770 -0.91 5.38 34.79
N LEU A 771 -0.64 4.15 35.15
CA LEU A 771 0.28 3.26 34.46
C LEU A 771 -0.46 1.97 34.11
N THR A 772 -0.38 1.59 32.84
CA THR A 772 -0.96 0.35 32.33
C THR A 772 0.13 -0.52 31.73
N LEU A 773 0.10 -1.80 32.07
CA LEU A 773 0.95 -2.83 31.48
C LEU A 773 0.05 -3.94 30.95
N ASP A 774 0.04 -4.15 29.66
CA ASP A 774 -0.74 -5.20 29.02
C ASP A 774 0.20 -6.17 28.28
N TYR A 775 0.05 -7.46 28.56
CA TYR A 775 0.62 -8.56 27.80
C TYR A 775 -0.38 -8.98 26.73
N PHE A 776 0.11 -9.27 25.53
CA PHE A 776 -0.67 -9.86 24.45
C PHE A 776 0.02 -11.10 23.89
N ASP A 777 -0.82 -12.05 23.45
CA ASP A 777 -0.43 -13.29 22.80
C ASP A 777 -1.49 -13.60 21.76
N ILE A 778 -1.12 -13.59 20.50
CA ILE A 778 -2.01 -13.72 19.34
C ILE A 778 -1.44 -14.82 18.44
N GLU A 779 -2.22 -15.87 18.23
CA GLU A 779 -1.90 -16.95 17.30
C GLU A 779 -2.90 -16.95 16.15
N ILE A 780 -2.42 -17.03 14.91
CA ILE A 780 -3.24 -17.12 13.69
C ILE A 780 -2.86 -18.43 13.00
N THR A 781 -3.86 -19.25 12.70
CA THR A 781 -3.74 -20.51 11.97
C THR A 781 -4.56 -20.47 10.68
N ASP A 782 -4.24 -21.36 9.76
CA ASP A 782 -4.89 -21.41 8.43
C ASP A 782 -4.82 -20.08 7.67
N GLY A 783 -3.76 -19.29 7.92
CA GLY A 783 -3.60 -17.96 7.33
C GLY A 783 -3.69 -18.00 5.80
N ILE A 784 -4.56 -17.18 5.23
CA ILE A 784 -4.70 -17.01 3.79
C ILE A 784 -3.54 -16.16 3.28
N GLY A 785 -2.75 -16.77 2.44
CA GLY A 785 -1.57 -16.14 1.87
C GLY A 785 -1.13 -16.80 0.59
N THR A 786 0.09 -16.52 0.21
CA THR A 786 0.73 -17.15 -0.95
C THR A 786 2.07 -17.75 -0.50
N ILE A 787 2.49 -18.82 -1.14
CA ILE A 787 3.86 -19.28 -0.95
C ILE A 787 4.77 -18.28 -1.66
N PRO A 788 5.68 -17.58 -0.94
CA PRO A 788 6.57 -16.61 -1.55
C PRO A 788 7.40 -17.23 -2.67
N ALA A 789 7.60 -16.49 -3.75
CA ALA A 789 8.33 -16.97 -4.92
C ALA A 789 9.78 -17.40 -4.57
N ALA A 790 10.45 -16.64 -3.68
CA ALA A 790 11.77 -17.00 -3.17
C ALA A 790 11.76 -18.34 -2.43
N THR A 791 10.78 -18.54 -1.56
CA THR A 791 10.60 -19.81 -0.82
C THR A 791 10.38 -20.98 -1.77
N SER A 792 9.48 -20.82 -2.77
CA SER A 792 9.24 -21.87 -3.77
C SER A 792 10.52 -22.24 -4.52
N LEU A 793 11.31 -21.23 -4.92
CA LEU A 793 12.54 -21.43 -5.65
C LEU A 793 13.59 -22.14 -4.79
N THR A 794 13.85 -21.65 -3.59
CA THR A 794 14.85 -22.21 -2.66
C THR A 794 14.49 -23.64 -2.24
N GLN A 795 13.25 -23.87 -1.81
CA GLN A 795 12.81 -25.20 -1.39
C GLN A 795 12.82 -26.21 -2.54
N CYS A 796 12.49 -25.81 -3.76
CA CYS A 796 12.66 -26.69 -4.92
C CYS A 796 14.12 -27.06 -5.17
N LEU A 797 15.01 -26.07 -5.14
CA LEU A 797 16.45 -26.29 -5.37
C LEU A 797 17.08 -27.18 -4.29
N GLU A 798 16.77 -26.95 -3.03
CA GLU A 798 17.36 -27.68 -1.90
C GLU A 798 16.77 -29.07 -1.74
N THR A 799 15.45 -29.19 -1.73
CA THR A 799 14.77 -30.44 -1.37
C THR A 799 14.32 -31.27 -2.57
N GLY A 800 14.04 -30.63 -3.72
CA GLY A 800 13.39 -31.27 -4.88
C GLY A 800 11.94 -31.66 -4.62
N ASN A 801 11.31 -31.09 -3.57
CA ASN A 801 9.92 -31.39 -3.26
C ASN A 801 9.00 -30.90 -4.39
N ALA A 802 8.17 -31.81 -4.89
CA ALA A 802 7.28 -31.56 -6.01
C ALA A 802 6.27 -30.43 -5.73
N THR A 803 5.87 -30.21 -4.46
CA THR A 803 4.99 -29.13 -4.05
C THR A 803 5.54 -27.77 -4.50
N PHE A 804 6.85 -27.54 -4.31
CA PHE A 804 7.50 -26.29 -4.69
C PHE A 804 7.95 -26.28 -6.16
N CYS A 805 8.52 -27.41 -6.64
CA CYS A 805 9.05 -27.47 -8.00
C CYS A 805 7.96 -27.30 -9.07
N ASN A 806 6.73 -27.75 -8.80
CA ASN A 806 5.60 -27.58 -9.71
C ASN A 806 5.11 -26.14 -9.80
N LEU A 807 5.46 -25.27 -8.83
CA LEU A 807 5.13 -23.85 -8.85
C LEU A 807 6.07 -23.05 -9.76
N ILE A 808 7.18 -23.63 -10.21
CA ILE A 808 8.18 -22.92 -11.00
C ILE A 808 8.00 -23.25 -12.47
N GLN A 809 7.75 -22.24 -13.28
CA GLN A 809 7.62 -22.33 -14.73
C GLN A 809 8.67 -21.45 -15.38
N ARG A 810 9.67 -22.06 -16.01
CA ARG A 810 10.71 -21.31 -16.73
C ARG A 810 10.34 -21.06 -18.17
N ASP A 811 10.79 -19.94 -18.73
CA ASP A 811 10.70 -19.69 -20.17
C ASP A 811 11.42 -20.82 -20.93
N PRO A 812 10.76 -21.48 -21.89
CA PRO A 812 11.34 -22.67 -22.54
C PRO A 812 12.50 -22.35 -23.49
N ILE A 813 12.73 -21.08 -23.84
CA ILE A 813 13.78 -20.65 -24.75
C ILE A 813 15.02 -20.19 -23.99
N ALA A 814 14.85 -19.26 -23.02
CA ALA A 814 15.98 -18.67 -22.30
C ALA A 814 16.14 -19.17 -20.86
N GLY A 815 15.20 -19.93 -20.35
CA GLY A 815 15.25 -20.47 -18.99
C GLY A 815 14.92 -19.44 -17.91
N THR A 816 14.54 -18.20 -18.25
CA THR A 816 14.31 -17.13 -17.29
C THR A 816 12.97 -17.25 -16.58
N LEU A 817 12.83 -16.56 -15.43
CA LEU A 817 11.60 -16.48 -14.64
C LEU A 817 10.91 -15.11 -14.77
N TRP A 818 11.47 -14.19 -15.55
CA TRP A 818 10.98 -12.81 -15.70
C TRP A 818 10.47 -12.49 -17.10
N VAL A 819 10.56 -13.42 -18.01
CA VAL A 819 10.00 -13.30 -19.35
C VAL A 819 8.90 -14.33 -19.52
N SER A 820 7.69 -13.86 -19.82
CA SER A 820 6.55 -14.73 -20.10
C SER A 820 6.88 -15.75 -21.24
N PRO A 821 6.57 -17.04 -21.05
CA PRO A 821 5.76 -17.60 -19.97
C PRO A 821 6.52 -17.94 -18.68
N GLY A 822 7.80 -17.56 -18.55
CA GLY A 822 8.57 -17.77 -17.32
C GLY A 822 7.95 -17.04 -16.13
N GLN A 823 7.64 -17.77 -15.03
CA GLN A 823 6.98 -17.23 -13.84
C GLN A 823 7.05 -18.22 -12.67
N ILE A 824 6.72 -17.75 -11.47
CA ILE A 824 6.50 -18.60 -10.30
C ILE A 824 5.03 -18.47 -9.89
N ILE A 825 4.37 -19.57 -9.61
CA ILE A 825 2.95 -19.61 -9.22
C ILE A 825 2.85 -19.28 -7.74
N THR A 826 2.08 -18.22 -7.43
CA THR A 826 1.83 -17.70 -6.08
C THR A 826 0.33 -17.44 -5.86
N THR A 827 -0.52 -18.41 -6.20
CA THR A 827 -1.97 -18.32 -5.97
C THR A 827 -2.28 -18.47 -4.48
N ASN A 828 -3.41 -17.91 -4.04
CA ASN A 828 -3.85 -17.94 -2.64
C ASN A 828 -4.09 -19.36 -2.12
N THR A 829 -3.67 -19.60 -0.88
CA THR A 829 -3.85 -20.88 -0.19
C THR A 829 -3.80 -20.67 1.33
N ASN A 830 -4.36 -21.59 2.11
CA ASN A 830 -4.24 -21.60 3.56
C ASN A 830 -2.93 -22.29 3.93
N VAL A 831 -1.91 -21.52 4.28
CA VAL A 831 -0.54 -22.08 4.44
C VAL A 831 0.23 -21.53 5.62
N SER A 832 -0.13 -20.36 6.15
CA SER A 832 0.69 -19.71 7.16
C SER A 832 0.13 -19.88 8.57
N GLU A 833 1.04 -20.02 9.52
CA GLU A 833 0.77 -19.84 10.95
C GLU A 833 1.62 -18.65 11.41
N GLN A 834 1.05 -17.78 12.22
CA GLN A 834 1.77 -16.64 12.79
C GLN A 834 1.45 -16.53 14.28
N ALA A 835 2.46 -16.40 15.12
CA ALA A 835 2.30 -16.17 16.55
C ALA A 835 3.06 -14.91 16.96
N LEU A 836 2.37 -14.02 17.67
CA LEU A 836 2.88 -12.72 18.07
C LEU A 836 2.67 -12.52 19.58
N THR A 837 3.75 -12.30 20.32
CA THR A 837 3.71 -12.01 21.76
C THR A 837 4.44 -10.72 22.10
N GLY A 838 3.99 -10.06 23.17
CA GLY A 838 4.65 -8.83 23.60
C GLY A 838 3.91 -8.08 24.71
N TYR A 839 4.33 -6.84 24.89
CA TYR A 839 3.84 -5.97 25.97
C TYR A 839 3.56 -4.56 25.44
N ASP A 840 2.44 -3.97 25.90
CA ASP A 840 2.18 -2.54 25.79
C ASP A 840 2.29 -1.88 27.17
N ILE A 841 3.07 -0.82 27.26
CA ILE A 841 3.23 0.00 28.46
C ILE A 841 2.69 1.38 28.15
N ILE A 842 1.64 1.79 28.85
CA ILE A 842 0.99 3.09 28.66
C ILE A 842 1.04 3.86 29.96
N PHE A 843 1.41 5.14 29.90
CA PHE A 843 1.32 6.02 31.06
C PHE A 843 0.67 7.36 30.70
N SER A 844 -0.01 7.92 31.68
CA SER A 844 -0.55 9.28 31.65
C SER A 844 -0.35 9.93 33.02
N TYR A 845 0.18 11.15 33.04
CA TYR A 845 0.46 11.88 34.27
C TYR A 845 0.23 13.39 34.10
N PRO A 846 -0.94 13.91 34.43
CA PRO A 846 -1.17 15.34 34.55
C PRO A 846 -0.52 15.87 35.88
N LEU A 847 0.27 16.93 35.74
CA LEU A 847 1.04 17.52 36.85
C LEU A 847 0.78 19.02 36.90
N GLU A 848 0.16 19.47 37.98
CA GLU A 848 -0.01 20.91 38.30
C GLU A 848 1.29 21.51 38.82
N THR A 849 1.81 22.53 38.14
CA THR A 849 3.05 23.20 38.50
C THR A 849 2.89 24.71 38.57
N ALA A 850 3.88 25.40 39.17
CA ALA A 850 3.91 26.85 39.17
C ALA A 850 4.07 27.46 37.73
N LEU A 851 4.45 26.65 36.74
CA LEU A 851 4.60 27.08 35.34
C LEU A 851 3.30 26.89 34.55
N GLY A 852 2.39 26.06 35.02
CA GLY A 852 1.16 25.65 34.37
C GLY A 852 0.90 24.15 34.57
N THR A 853 -0.11 23.64 33.90
CA THR A 853 -0.41 22.18 33.87
C THR A 853 0.52 21.51 32.87
N ILE A 854 1.22 20.45 33.28
CA ILE A 854 2.05 19.60 32.44
C ILE A 854 1.34 18.25 32.31
N ASP A 855 1.03 17.83 31.08
CA ASP A 855 0.53 16.48 30.80
C ASP A 855 1.63 15.65 30.15
N LEU A 856 1.98 14.54 30.79
CA LEU A 856 2.92 13.56 30.27
C LEU A 856 2.15 12.33 29.85
N LYS A 857 2.33 11.90 28.60
CA LYS A 857 1.72 10.69 28.06
C LYS A 857 2.77 9.87 27.32
N GLY A 858 2.60 8.59 27.28
CA GLY A 858 3.45 7.73 26.46
C GLY A 858 2.90 6.34 26.30
N ILE A 859 3.26 5.76 25.17
CA ILE A 859 3.01 4.37 24.84
C ILE A 859 4.29 3.74 24.33
N THR A 860 4.56 2.54 24.80
CA THR A 860 5.68 1.70 24.35
C THR A 860 5.13 0.34 24.02
N THR A 861 5.44 -0.17 22.84
CA THR A 861 5.22 -1.58 22.47
C THR A 861 6.56 -2.30 22.45
N ILE A 862 6.60 -3.44 23.10
CA ILE A 862 7.71 -4.38 23.07
C ILE A 862 7.20 -5.65 22.43
N THR A 863 7.69 -5.98 21.24
CA THR A 863 7.43 -7.24 20.57
C THR A 863 8.47 -8.25 21.06
N ASP A 864 8.04 -9.22 21.85
CA ASP A 864 8.93 -10.24 22.43
C ASP A 864 9.24 -11.35 21.45
N SER A 865 8.25 -11.70 20.62
CA SER A 865 8.38 -12.67 19.52
C SER A 865 7.31 -12.41 18.48
N ASP A 866 7.68 -12.54 17.20
CA ASP A 866 6.79 -12.55 16.02
C ASP A 866 7.23 -13.70 15.12
N THR A 867 6.66 -14.88 15.31
CA THR A 867 7.05 -16.05 14.56
C THR A 867 6.12 -16.32 13.40
N LEU A 868 6.69 -16.69 12.27
CA LEU A 868 5.98 -17.01 11.04
C LEU A 868 6.40 -18.37 10.51
N ILE A 869 5.43 -19.27 10.34
CA ILE A 869 5.57 -20.50 9.57
C ILE A 869 4.88 -20.29 8.24
N VAL A 870 5.65 -20.10 7.17
CA VAL A 870 5.12 -19.75 5.84
C VAL A 870 4.34 -20.90 5.22
N ILE A 871 4.70 -22.13 5.54
CA ILE A 871 4.06 -23.36 5.06
C ILE A 871 4.13 -24.46 6.12
N PRO A 872 3.15 -25.34 6.22
CA PRO A 872 3.18 -26.44 7.18
C PRO A 872 4.47 -27.29 7.08
N GLY A 873 5.20 -27.39 8.19
CA GLY A 873 6.43 -28.17 8.29
C GLY A 873 7.70 -27.47 7.82
N ALA A 874 7.64 -26.18 7.49
CA ALA A 874 8.83 -25.33 7.36
C ALA A 874 9.39 -24.96 8.74
N ASP A 875 10.64 -24.51 8.76
CA ASP A 875 11.22 -23.93 9.96
C ASP A 875 10.48 -22.63 10.33
N GLU A 876 10.33 -22.40 11.61
CA GLU A 876 9.79 -21.19 12.18
C GLU A 876 10.77 -20.04 11.98
N LEU A 877 10.26 -18.90 11.49
CA LEU A 877 11.03 -17.67 11.30
C LEU A 877 10.71 -16.70 12.43
N GLU A 878 11.71 -16.24 13.16
CA GLU A 878 11.55 -15.14 14.12
C GLU A 878 11.67 -13.79 13.41
N CYS A 879 10.63 -13.00 13.45
CA CYS A 879 10.52 -11.71 12.75
C CYS A 879 10.55 -10.50 13.70
N ALA A 880 10.44 -10.69 15.02
CA ALA A 880 10.67 -9.60 15.97
C ALA A 880 12.12 -9.12 15.88
N GLY A 881 12.33 -7.80 15.73
CA GLY A 881 13.65 -7.24 15.48
C GLY A 881 14.25 -7.54 14.12
N ASN A 882 13.50 -8.16 13.19
CA ASN A 882 14.02 -8.62 11.91
C ASN A 882 13.20 -8.09 10.72
N TYR A 883 13.86 -8.07 9.54
CA TYR A 883 13.29 -7.70 8.26
C TYR A 883 13.80 -8.62 7.15
N GLY A 884 12.97 -8.88 6.14
CA GLY A 884 13.35 -9.67 4.97
C GLY A 884 13.37 -11.18 5.22
N ALA A 885 14.00 -11.95 4.33
CA ALA A 885 14.16 -13.41 4.38
C ALA A 885 12.90 -14.22 4.75
N GLY A 886 11.71 -13.73 4.39
CA GLY A 886 10.43 -14.38 4.70
C GLY A 886 9.59 -13.67 5.77
N CYS A 887 10.18 -12.80 6.58
CA CYS A 887 9.50 -11.99 7.61
C CYS A 887 8.59 -10.88 7.05
N GLY A 888 8.37 -10.85 5.75
CA GLY A 888 7.56 -9.82 5.12
C GLY A 888 8.36 -8.61 4.66
N LYS A 889 7.63 -7.59 4.21
CA LYS A 889 8.21 -6.39 3.60
C LYS A 889 8.31 -5.19 4.55
N ASN A 890 7.82 -5.30 5.76
CA ASN A 890 7.87 -4.25 6.77
C ASN A 890 8.94 -4.55 7.82
N PRO A 891 9.75 -3.56 8.24
CA PRO A 891 10.57 -3.70 9.44
C PRO A 891 9.69 -3.93 10.67
N THR A 892 10.09 -4.83 11.57
CA THR A 892 9.36 -5.10 12.80
C THR A 892 10.31 -4.91 13.99
N PRO A 893 10.54 -3.67 14.46
CA PRO A 893 11.43 -3.43 15.60
C PRO A 893 10.87 -4.07 16.87
N GLU A 894 11.73 -4.69 17.69
CA GLU A 894 11.32 -5.23 19.00
C GLU A 894 10.79 -4.14 19.93
N PHE A 895 11.25 -2.91 19.79
CA PHE A 895 10.91 -1.80 20.66
C PHE A 895 10.49 -0.58 19.86
N ALA A 896 9.28 -0.09 20.08
CA ALA A 896 8.80 1.17 19.52
C ALA A 896 8.05 1.99 20.59
N GLY A 897 8.16 3.31 20.53
CA GLY A 897 7.53 4.17 21.50
C GLY A 897 7.15 5.56 20.99
N ASN A 898 6.03 6.07 21.49
CA ASN A 898 5.56 7.43 21.24
C ASN A 898 5.25 8.12 22.57
N TYR A 899 5.88 9.26 22.82
CA TYR A 899 5.79 9.99 24.06
C TYR A 899 5.47 11.46 23.79
N SER A 900 4.70 12.08 24.67
CA SER A 900 4.41 13.51 24.60
C SER A 900 4.46 14.18 25.96
N ALA A 901 4.89 15.43 25.95
CA ALA A 901 4.84 16.32 27.09
C ALA A 901 4.19 17.64 26.63
N SER A 902 3.04 17.98 27.20
CA SER A 902 2.39 19.26 26.96
C SER A 902 2.45 20.15 28.18
N LEU A 903 2.70 21.46 27.99
CA LEU A 903 2.65 22.48 29.01
C LEU A 903 1.59 23.52 28.62
N THR A 904 0.49 23.56 29.33
CA THR A 904 -0.54 24.59 29.18
C THR A 904 -0.26 25.74 30.14
N ARG A 905 -0.12 26.97 29.57
CA ARG A 905 0.12 28.19 30.31
C ARG A 905 -0.71 29.34 29.77
N GLY A 906 -1.85 29.62 30.43
CA GLY A 906 -2.80 30.63 29.95
C GLY A 906 -3.34 30.21 28.58
N ASP A 907 -3.19 31.09 27.58
CA ASP A 907 -3.69 30.87 26.20
C ASP A 907 -2.67 30.12 25.31
N LEU A 908 -1.61 29.57 25.88
CA LEU A 908 -0.52 28.90 25.14
C LEU A 908 -0.36 27.46 25.60
N ASP A 909 -0.33 26.52 24.63
CA ASP A 909 0.06 25.14 24.84
C ASP A 909 1.35 24.86 24.07
N TYR A 910 2.35 24.35 24.77
CA TYR A 910 3.62 23.87 24.21
C TYR A 910 3.61 22.36 24.26
N ILE A 911 3.70 21.70 23.11
CA ILE A 911 3.69 20.24 23.00
C ILE A 911 5.01 19.77 22.42
N LEU A 912 5.67 18.89 23.17
CA LEU A 912 6.88 18.20 22.74
C LEU A 912 6.53 16.73 22.53
N GLY A 913 6.76 16.21 21.31
CA GLY A 913 6.62 14.80 20.96
C GLY A 913 7.97 14.15 20.80
N LEU A 914 8.07 12.88 21.13
CA LEU A 914 9.25 12.04 20.90
C LEU A 914 8.80 10.69 20.40
N ARG A 915 9.25 10.33 19.20
CA ARG A 915 9.01 9.01 18.57
C ARG A 915 10.32 8.23 18.53
N TYR A 916 10.29 6.99 18.95
CA TYR A 916 11.44 6.09 18.96
C TYR A 916 11.11 4.80 18.24
N LEU A 917 11.98 4.42 17.32
CA LEU A 917 11.97 3.14 16.61
C LEU A 917 13.28 2.42 16.94
N GLY A 918 13.18 1.18 17.41
CA GLY A 918 14.32 0.32 17.73
C GLY A 918 15.08 -0.11 16.47
N GLU A 919 16.23 -0.69 16.70
CA GLU A 919 17.02 -1.32 15.64
C GLU A 919 16.29 -2.53 15.05
N THR A 920 16.59 -2.84 13.78
CA THR A 920 16.03 -4.00 13.08
C THR A 920 17.13 -4.60 12.21
N ASP A 921 17.34 -5.91 12.32
CA ASP A 921 18.32 -6.62 11.52
C ASP A 921 17.75 -6.93 10.12
N ASP A 922 18.53 -6.70 9.08
CA ASP A 922 18.15 -7.07 7.71
C ASP A 922 18.70 -8.46 7.39
N LEU A 923 17.83 -9.45 7.32
CA LEU A 923 18.16 -10.86 7.06
C LEU A 923 18.45 -11.16 5.58
N ASN A 924 18.34 -10.19 4.68
CA ASN A 924 18.72 -10.38 3.29
C ASN A 924 20.25 -10.47 3.13
N SER A 925 20.72 -11.16 2.08
CA SER A 925 22.14 -11.48 1.90
C SER A 925 23.09 -10.29 1.72
N THR A 926 22.57 -9.10 1.42
CA THR A 926 23.30 -7.83 1.26
C THR A 926 23.05 -6.86 2.40
N ALA A 927 22.66 -7.38 3.54
CA ALA A 927 22.07 -6.69 4.67
C ALA A 927 22.92 -5.56 5.25
N ILE A 928 22.22 -4.46 5.54
CA ILE A 928 22.65 -3.41 6.46
C ILE A 928 21.56 -3.30 7.52
N ASP A 929 21.94 -3.53 8.78
CA ASP A 929 21.03 -3.43 9.92
C ASP A 929 20.50 -2.01 10.04
N PHE A 930 19.24 -1.88 10.40
CA PHE A 930 18.58 -0.59 10.55
C PHE A 930 18.87 -0.06 11.95
N GLU A 931 19.62 1.03 12.01
CA GLU A 931 19.92 1.71 13.27
C GLU A 931 18.63 2.28 13.89
N ALA A 932 18.56 2.29 15.21
CA ALA A 932 17.46 2.90 15.94
C ALA A 932 17.33 4.40 15.59
N LYS A 933 16.07 4.87 15.46
CA LYS A 933 15.77 6.27 15.12
C LYS A 933 14.95 6.95 16.21
N THR A 934 15.27 8.22 16.44
CA THR A 934 14.55 9.07 17.40
C THR A 934 14.17 10.37 16.70
N TYR A 935 12.88 10.66 16.66
CA TYR A 935 12.35 11.91 16.10
C TYR A 935 11.78 12.78 17.22
N LEU A 936 12.05 14.06 17.13
CA LEU A 936 11.52 15.07 18.06
C LEU A 936 10.56 15.99 17.30
N ASP A 937 9.37 16.18 17.87
CA ASP A 937 8.31 17.00 17.30
C ASP A 937 8.00 18.15 18.25
N LEU A 938 7.68 19.34 17.73
CA LEU A 938 7.32 20.50 18.52
C LEU A 938 6.09 21.20 17.95
N THR A 939 5.07 21.44 18.79
CA THR A 939 3.87 22.19 18.41
C THR A 939 3.60 23.28 19.43
N LEU A 940 3.20 24.43 18.93
CA LEU A 940 2.75 25.59 19.71
C LEU A 940 1.33 25.93 19.30
N ASN A 941 0.40 25.89 20.25
CA ASN A 941 -0.96 26.38 20.06
C ASN A 941 -1.17 27.68 20.81
N TYR A 942 -1.86 28.61 20.17
CA TYR A 942 -2.23 29.89 20.74
C TYR A 942 -3.73 30.12 20.63
N GLN A 943 -4.43 30.12 21.75
CA GLN A 943 -5.84 30.49 21.85
C GLN A 943 -5.95 32.01 21.85
N PHE A 944 -6.23 32.62 20.68
CA PHE A 944 -6.30 34.08 20.55
C PHE A 944 -7.52 34.69 21.27
N ASN A 945 -8.65 33.97 21.25
CA ASN A 945 -9.87 34.23 21.98
C ASN A 945 -10.71 32.93 22.04
N ASP A 946 -11.88 32.97 22.66
CA ASP A 946 -12.74 31.79 22.85
C ASP A 946 -13.09 31.07 21.54
N ASN A 947 -12.99 31.75 20.41
CA ASN A 947 -13.41 31.24 19.11
C ASN A 947 -12.27 30.95 18.10
N LEU A 948 -11.08 31.53 18.31
CA LEU A 948 -10.01 31.49 17.31
C LEU A 948 -8.73 30.94 17.90
N ARG A 949 -8.20 29.87 17.28
CA ARG A 949 -6.96 29.21 17.65
C ARG A 949 -5.99 29.19 16.47
N PHE A 950 -4.72 29.40 16.76
CA PHE A 950 -3.60 29.23 15.85
C PHE A 950 -2.71 28.11 16.33
N SER A 951 -2.29 27.23 15.42
CA SER A 951 -1.31 26.20 15.72
C SER A 951 -0.17 26.25 14.70
N VAL A 952 1.05 26.15 15.19
CA VAL A 952 2.24 25.98 14.35
C VAL A 952 3.08 24.86 14.93
N GLY A 953 3.56 23.98 14.07
CA GLY A 953 4.38 22.88 14.54
C GLY A 953 5.35 22.39 13.48
N ALA A 954 6.30 21.61 13.94
CA ALA A 954 7.25 20.90 13.12
C ALA A 954 7.49 19.51 13.70
N SER A 955 7.43 18.49 12.85
CA SER A 955 7.84 17.13 13.19
C SER A 955 9.21 16.86 12.61
N ASN A 956 9.99 15.99 13.27
CA ASN A 956 11.40 15.76 12.96
C ASN A 956 12.18 17.09 12.89
N ILE A 957 12.17 17.86 13.98
CA ILE A 957 12.74 19.23 14.02
C ILE A 957 14.25 19.27 13.79
N PHE A 958 14.93 18.14 13.90
CA PHE A 958 16.37 18.02 13.66
C PHE A 958 16.71 17.57 12.24
N ASP A 959 15.70 17.36 11.40
CA ASP A 959 15.86 16.87 10.01
C ASP A 959 16.67 15.57 9.94
N GLU A 960 16.41 14.65 10.88
CA GLU A 960 17.10 13.37 10.97
C GLU A 960 16.79 12.51 9.74
N ASP A 961 17.84 12.06 9.07
CA ASP A 961 17.74 11.19 7.90
C ASP A 961 17.09 9.84 8.25
N PRO A 962 16.30 9.25 7.35
CA PRO A 962 15.85 7.86 7.50
C PRO A 962 17.02 6.88 7.38
N VAL A 963 16.79 5.61 7.68
CA VAL A 963 17.70 4.54 7.28
C VAL A 963 17.54 4.30 5.78
N TYR A 964 18.66 4.34 5.03
CA TYR A 964 18.67 4.03 3.61
C TYR A 964 19.20 2.63 3.39
N THR A 965 18.49 1.83 2.59
CA THR A 965 18.87 0.47 2.25
C THR A 965 18.44 0.08 0.84
N SER A 966 19.26 -0.69 0.15
CA SER A 966 18.91 -1.31 -1.13
C SER A 966 17.82 -2.38 -1.00
N SER A 967 17.58 -2.90 0.20
CA SER A 967 16.58 -3.93 0.50
C SER A 967 15.16 -3.39 0.56
N ALA A 968 14.96 -2.06 0.62
CA ALA A 968 13.61 -1.47 0.75
C ALA A 968 12.67 -1.81 -0.44
N GLY A 969 13.23 -2.01 -1.63
CA GLY A 969 12.48 -2.45 -2.82
C GLY A 969 11.34 -1.51 -3.21
N THR A 970 10.22 -2.11 -3.60
CA THR A 970 8.93 -1.42 -3.86
C THR A 970 8.01 -1.53 -2.64
N ALA A 971 6.77 -1.04 -2.74
CA ALA A 971 5.82 -0.99 -1.62
C ALA A 971 5.94 -2.15 -0.61
N PRO A 972 6.08 -1.86 0.70
CA PRO A 972 5.97 -0.56 1.39
C PRO A 972 7.20 0.34 1.29
N GLY A 973 8.33 -0.15 0.76
CA GLY A 973 9.53 0.63 0.53
C GLY A 973 9.35 1.67 -0.59
N ASN A 974 10.07 2.79 -0.50
CA ASN A 974 10.12 3.82 -1.54
C ASN A 974 11.36 4.70 -1.35
N GLY A 975 12.10 4.99 -2.43
CA GLY A 975 13.27 5.85 -2.36
C GLY A 975 14.40 5.30 -1.48
N ASN A 976 14.62 3.98 -1.50
CA ASN A 976 15.60 3.25 -0.71
C ASN A 976 15.38 3.32 0.82
N THR A 977 14.16 3.50 1.28
CA THR A 977 13.78 3.51 2.70
C THR A 977 12.33 3.05 2.87
N PHE A 978 11.85 3.08 4.11
CA PHE A 978 10.46 2.76 4.48
C PHE A 978 9.75 4.01 4.99
N PRO A 979 9.13 4.84 4.11
CA PRO A 979 8.58 6.15 4.50
C PRO A 979 7.43 6.10 5.52
N GLY A 980 6.83 4.94 5.73
CA GLY A 980 5.82 4.76 6.78
C GLY A 980 6.40 4.59 8.18
N TYR A 981 7.66 4.16 8.28
CA TYR A 981 8.39 3.98 9.54
C TYR A 981 9.32 5.15 9.82
N PHE A 982 9.98 5.67 8.78
CA PHE A 982 10.98 6.73 8.91
C PHE A 982 10.48 8.02 8.26
N ASP A 983 10.85 9.16 8.83
CA ASP A 983 10.53 10.49 8.27
C ASP A 983 11.37 10.78 7.02
N ALA A 984 11.04 10.10 5.93
CA ALA A 984 11.83 10.07 4.70
C ALA A 984 11.90 11.42 3.95
N LEU A 985 11.01 12.38 4.28
CA LEU A 985 10.89 13.68 3.64
C LEU A 985 11.48 14.82 4.46
N GLY A 986 12.15 14.49 5.60
CA GLY A 986 12.76 15.48 6.50
C GLY A 986 11.76 16.15 7.43
N THR A 987 12.00 17.40 7.79
CA THR A 987 11.16 18.17 8.72
C THR A 987 9.81 18.52 8.08
N TYR A 988 8.72 17.99 8.65
CA TYR A 988 7.35 18.40 8.30
C TYR A 988 6.96 19.63 9.07
N ILE A 989 6.53 20.70 8.40
CA ILE A 989 6.14 21.98 9.00
C ILE A 989 4.68 22.26 8.66
N PHE A 990 3.89 22.66 9.65
CA PHE A 990 2.50 23.01 9.45
C PHE A 990 2.10 24.31 10.14
N LEU A 991 1.08 24.95 9.58
CA LEU A 991 0.34 26.07 10.16
C LEU A 991 -1.15 25.74 10.07
N ASN A 992 -1.85 25.81 11.21
CA ASN A 992 -3.31 25.65 11.27
C ASN A 992 -3.97 26.88 11.86
N VAL A 993 -5.11 27.23 11.32
CA VAL A 993 -6.03 28.25 11.87
C VAL A 993 -7.39 27.59 12.01
N SER A 994 -7.94 27.58 13.21
CA SER A 994 -9.28 27.05 13.47
C SER A 994 -10.17 28.08 14.15
N VAL A 995 -11.42 28.06 13.75
CA VAL A 995 -12.49 28.95 14.27
C VAL A 995 -13.64 28.07 14.68
N GLN A 996 -14.18 28.32 15.88
CA GLN A 996 -15.33 27.59 16.41
C GLN A 996 -16.30 28.57 17.09
N TYR A 997 -17.60 28.43 16.82
CA TYR A 997 -18.70 29.25 17.37
C TYR A 997 -19.83 28.36 17.89
#